data_d0c0c4bc45ca9c083c4878e783fb2e6c
#
_entry.id   d0c0c4bc45ca9c083c4878e783fb2e6c
#
_cell.length_a   1.000
_cell.length_b   1.000
_cell.length_c   1.000
_cell.angle_alpha   90.00
_cell.angle_beta   90.00
_cell.angle_gamma   90.00
#
_symmetry.space_group_name_H-M   'P 1'
#
loop_
_entity.id
_entity.type
_entity.pdbx_description
1 polymer ?
#
loop_
_entity_poly.entity_id
_entity_poly.type
_entity_poly.pdbx_seq_one_letter_code
_entity_poly.pdbx_strand_id
1 'polypeptide(L)'
;MTTYPIPVTDRHDRAQPGAPTRRPAAARLFLGEREDARWLRPALWALLVATAVVYLWDLGISGYANSFYAAAVQAGTKSWEAFFFGSLDSSNFITVDKPPASLWVMVLSARVFGFSSFSLLLPQALMAVGSVALVWGTVRRTLARLGTTTANVGALLAGFVVAATPAAALMFRFDNPDALLVLLMTAGAYSTVRALPRGSWRWIALAGVALGFAFLTKMLQGLLVLPAFGIVYLVAARTSWARRAIGLGIAAVSLVVSAGWWVVAVALWPAESRPYIGGSTDDTVLDLVFGYNGLGRIVGGSGNGGGGGGTGGGTAGSSFGGSTGLNRLFSSEMGLEISWLLPAALIALVLGLVVVGRRHLADPARAGLVLWGGWLLVTGLVFSFMSGTIHPYYTVALAPAIAGLVGTGGALLWHARERLIGRLGLAAMIAVTASWGWCLLNENPSWLPWLRWVVLVGGLLSAAAIVVGSVPTLRKAVTVGVLAGTLFGLTGTTAYALATTTVAHSGSIPSVGPAGSGSGGAAGFPGGGGGGQPGGAGGPGGSADGSQDGADGTQQGPGSGGQPPTGSAPDGTTGEVPTMPDGSGSGDATSEDGAPTGGGTGGGGATTSSALTKLLAASDAKWSAAVNGSQSAAQLELDTDTAVMAIGGWSSDPAPTLAEFQAWVAAGDIGYYVSSGSGGGGTGGGSSTASAIQEWVAAHYEATSVGGRTVYDLSATT
;
A
#
# COMPACT_ATOMS: atom_id res chain seq x y z
N MET A 1 -6.63 -94.93 20.41
CA MET A 1 -6.53 -93.62 19.78
C MET A 1 -7.67 -92.75 20.28
N THR A 2 -7.40 -91.91 21.27
CA THR A 2 -8.38 -91.12 22.00
C THR A 2 -8.15 -89.64 21.51
N THR A 3 -9.12 -89.13 20.78
CA THR A 3 -9.14 -87.72 20.28
C THR A 3 -9.70 -86.80 21.36
N TYR A 4 -8.91 -85.88 21.88
CA TYR A 4 -9.35 -84.79 22.76
C TYR A 4 -9.88 -83.63 21.89
N PRO A 5 -11.04 -82.98 22.23
CA PRO A 5 -11.49 -81.78 21.54
C PRO A 5 -10.74 -80.57 22.09
N ILE A 6 -10.26 -79.69 21.16
CA ILE A 6 -9.67 -78.41 21.45
C ILE A 6 -10.79 -77.41 21.80
N PRO A 7 -10.72 -76.66 22.93
CA PRO A 7 -11.71 -75.67 23.26
C PRO A 7 -11.55 -74.44 22.32
N VAL A 8 -12.66 -74.09 21.66
CA VAL A 8 -12.81 -72.82 20.91
C VAL A 8 -12.84 -71.70 21.92
N THR A 9 -11.78 -70.93 22.03
CA THR A 9 -11.76 -69.69 22.79
C THR A 9 -12.55 -68.65 22.05
N ASP A 10 -13.67 -68.22 22.63
CA ASP A 10 -14.44 -67.04 22.23
C ASP A 10 -13.51 -65.85 22.03
N ARG A 11 -13.40 -65.38 20.78
CA ARG A 11 -12.82 -64.08 20.49
C ARG A 11 -13.78 -63.03 21.03
N HIS A 12 -13.52 -62.53 22.23
CA HIS A 12 -14.12 -61.28 22.68
C HIS A 12 -13.79 -60.20 21.61
N ASP A 13 -14.86 -59.74 20.94
CA ASP A 13 -14.89 -58.54 20.17
C ASP A 13 -14.27 -57.39 20.98
N ARG A 14 -12.98 -57.12 20.78
CA ARG A 14 -12.42 -55.85 21.19
C ARG A 14 -13.06 -54.80 20.31
N ALA A 15 -14.09 -54.14 20.82
CA ALA A 15 -14.64 -52.92 20.23
C ALA A 15 -13.47 -52.01 19.84
N GLN A 16 -13.26 -51.83 18.55
CA GLN A 16 -12.30 -50.83 18.07
C GLN A 16 -12.71 -49.50 18.70
N PRO A 17 -11.74 -48.76 19.29
CA PRO A 17 -12.03 -47.41 19.77
C PRO A 17 -12.66 -46.64 18.64
N GLY A 18 -13.92 -46.25 18.78
CA GLY A 18 -14.66 -45.51 17.75
C GLY A 18 -13.84 -44.34 17.28
N ALA A 19 -13.70 -44.19 15.98
CA ALA A 19 -12.99 -43.07 15.38
C ALA A 19 -13.45 -41.76 16.04
N PRO A 20 -12.57 -40.89 16.51
CA PRO A 20 -12.94 -39.70 17.25
C PRO A 20 -13.95 -38.90 16.44
N THR A 21 -15.17 -38.79 16.94
CA THR A 21 -16.27 -38.08 16.29
C THR A 21 -15.81 -36.63 16.06
N ARG A 22 -15.64 -36.21 14.80
CA ARG A 22 -15.26 -34.87 14.44
C ARG A 22 -16.32 -33.89 14.92
N ARG A 23 -15.90 -32.75 15.53
CA ARG A 23 -16.84 -31.66 15.85
C ARG A 23 -17.57 -31.19 14.59
N PRO A 24 -18.87 -30.80 14.67
CA PRO A 24 -19.59 -30.14 13.58
C PRO A 24 -18.77 -28.92 13.01
N ALA A 25 -18.99 -28.61 11.75
CA ALA A 25 -18.20 -27.55 11.08
C ALA A 25 -18.28 -26.20 11.81
N ALA A 26 -19.47 -25.79 12.27
CA ALA A 26 -19.65 -24.57 13.06
C ALA A 26 -18.90 -24.62 14.39
N ALA A 27 -18.99 -25.74 15.13
CA ALA A 27 -18.26 -25.90 16.38
C ALA A 27 -16.73 -25.90 16.17
N ARG A 28 -16.21 -26.41 15.03
CA ARG A 28 -14.80 -26.31 14.67
C ARG A 28 -14.36 -24.88 14.36
N LEU A 29 -15.24 -24.10 13.74
CA LEU A 29 -14.96 -22.71 13.44
C LEU A 29 -14.71 -21.90 14.73
N PHE A 30 -15.59 -22.05 15.73
CA PHE A 30 -15.54 -21.26 16.96
C PHE A 30 -14.66 -21.87 18.07
N LEU A 31 -14.62 -23.20 18.18
CA LEU A 31 -13.96 -23.90 19.29
C LEU A 31 -12.67 -24.65 18.88
N GLY A 32 -12.35 -24.71 17.59
CA GLY A 32 -11.20 -25.46 17.08
C GLY A 32 -11.43 -26.99 17.03
N GLU A 33 -10.36 -27.72 16.73
CA GLU A 33 -10.35 -29.18 16.81
C GLU A 33 -10.38 -29.60 18.29
N ARG A 34 -10.76 -30.85 18.59
CA ARG A 34 -10.79 -31.35 19.98
C ARG A 34 -9.40 -31.40 20.65
N GLU A 35 -8.37 -31.50 19.83
CA GLU A 35 -6.96 -31.57 20.25
C GLU A 35 -6.34 -30.18 20.47
N ASP A 36 -6.99 -29.11 20.00
CA ASP A 36 -6.54 -27.74 20.21
C ASP A 36 -6.69 -27.34 21.68
N ALA A 37 -5.70 -26.66 22.26
CA ALA A 37 -5.85 -26.06 23.58
C ALA A 37 -7.01 -25.03 23.56
N ARG A 38 -7.80 -25.02 24.64
CA ARG A 38 -9.07 -24.25 24.70
C ARG A 38 -8.91 -22.76 24.41
N TRP A 39 -7.76 -22.17 24.69
CA TRP A 39 -7.48 -20.75 24.50
C TRP A 39 -7.09 -20.36 23.06
N LEU A 40 -6.68 -21.32 22.22
CA LEU A 40 -6.11 -21.03 20.90
C LEU A 40 -7.12 -20.40 19.93
N ARG A 41 -8.36 -20.89 19.92
CA ARG A 41 -9.42 -20.31 19.07
C ARG A 41 -9.93 -18.98 19.60
N PRO A 42 -10.19 -18.82 20.89
CA PRO A 42 -10.46 -17.51 21.47
C PRO A 42 -9.37 -16.48 21.18
N ALA A 43 -8.08 -16.86 21.27
CA ALA A 43 -6.98 -15.96 20.93
C ALA A 43 -6.98 -15.53 19.46
N LEU A 44 -7.31 -16.45 18.52
CA LEU A 44 -7.48 -16.07 17.11
C LEU A 44 -8.62 -15.08 16.94
N TRP A 45 -9.81 -15.37 17.54
CA TRP A 45 -10.95 -14.46 17.45
C TRP A 45 -10.63 -13.10 18.08
N ALA A 46 -9.94 -13.09 19.22
CA ALA A 46 -9.49 -11.85 19.86
C ALA A 46 -8.56 -11.04 18.92
N LEU A 47 -7.63 -11.71 18.25
CA LEU A 47 -6.75 -11.06 17.26
C LEU A 47 -7.56 -10.49 16.08
N LEU A 48 -8.49 -11.27 15.51
CA LEU A 48 -9.29 -10.80 14.37
C LEU A 48 -10.23 -9.65 14.75
N VAL A 49 -10.86 -9.73 15.92
CA VAL A 49 -11.73 -8.66 16.46
C VAL A 49 -10.90 -7.41 16.78
N ALA A 50 -9.74 -7.56 17.43
CA ALA A 50 -8.85 -6.43 17.70
C ALA A 50 -8.38 -5.78 16.39
N THR A 51 -8.03 -6.58 15.37
CA THR A 51 -7.70 -6.07 14.04
C THR A 51 -8.89 -5.31 13.45
N ALA A 52 -10.09 -5.88 13.48
CA ALA A 52 -11.29 -5.22 12.97
C ALA A 52 -11.56 -3.90 13.71
N VAL A 53 -11.47 -3.89 15.05
CA VAL A 53 -11.68 -2.68 15.85
C VAL A 53 -10.69 -1.59 15.47
N VAL A 54 -9.39 -1.90 15.43
CA VAL A 54 -8.35 -0.91 15.10
C VAL A 54 -8.52 -0.36 13.68
N TYR A 55 -8.84 -1.21 12.72
CA TYR A 55 -8.92 -0.80 11.31
C TYR A 55 -10.27 -0.15 10.94
N LEU A 56 -11.33 -0.42 11.70
CA LEU A 56 -12.64 0.22 11.51
C LEU A 56 -12.84 1.45 12.40
N TRP A 57 -11.99 1.63 13.43
CA TRP A 57 -12.08 2.77 14.33
C TRP A 57 -11.84 4.06 13.57
N ASP A 58 -12.78 5.01 13.64
CA ASP A 58 -12.71 6.30 12.98
C ASP A 58 -12.24 6.19 11.49
N LEU A 59 -12.87 5.27 10.76
CA LEU A 59 -12.47 4.94 9.40
C LEU A 59 -12.62 6.13 8.45
N GLY A 60 -13.50 7.07 8.77
CA GLY A 60 -13.76 8.29 7.99
C GLY A 60 -12.77 9.43 8.22
N ILE A 61 -11.80 9.31 9.16
CA ILE A 61 -10.86 10.40 9.49
C ILE A 61 -10.11 10.97 8.26
N SER A 62 -9.83 10.13 7.27
CA SER A 62 -9.12 10.50 6.04
C SER A 62 -10.05 11.05 4.93
N GLY A 63 -11.35 11.24 5.21
CA GLY A 63 -12.31 11.60 4.18
C GLY A 63 -12.28 10.59 3.03
N TYR A 64 -12.20 11.09 1.80
CA TYR A 64 -12.09 10.24 0.60
C TYR A 64 -10.66 9.74 0.32
N ALA A 65 -9.69 10.06 1.19
CA ALA A 65 -8.33 9.59 1.13
C ALA A 65 -7.62 9.89 -0.21
N ASN A 66 -7.79 9.07 -1.24
CA ASN A 66 -7.30 9.35 -2.58
C ASN A 66 -8.47 9.77 -3.49
N SER A 67 -8.63 11.07 -3.71
CA SER A 67 -9.73 11.63 -4.52
C SER A 67 -9.83 11.02 -5.92
N PHE A 68 -8.69 10.61 -6.53
CA PHE A 68 -8.65 9.98 -7.84
C PHE A 68 -9.42 8.64 -7.87
N TYR A 69 -9.19 7.76 -6.90
CA TYR A 69 -9.94 6.50 -6.83
C TYR A 69 -11.35 6.70 -6.26
N ALA A 70 -11.54 7.67 -5.37
CA ALA A 70 -12.86 7.97 -4.84
C ALA A 70 -13.83 8.48 -5.93
N ALA A 71 -13.37 9.35 -6.85
CA ALA A 71 -14.15 9.81 -7.99
C ALA A 71 -14.53 8.63 -8.91
N ALA A 72 -13.58 7.74 -9.23
CA ALA A 72 -13.87 6.55 -10.00
C ALA A 72 -14.88 5.60 -9.31
N VAL A 73 -14.87 5.53 -7.97
CA VAL A 73 -15.90 4.80 -7.22
C VAL A 73 -17.24 5.52 -7.32
N GLN A 74 -17.29 6.84 -7.19
CA GLN A 74 -18.50 7.63 -7.37
C GLN A 74 -19.08 7.43 -8.78
N ALA A 75 -18.26 7.54 -9.82
CA ALA A 75 -18.64 7.26 -11.20
C ALA A 75 -19.23 5.85 -11.37
N GLY A 76 -18.55 4.84 -10.81
CA GLY A 76 -19.02 3.46 -10.82
C GLY A 76 -20.34 3.25 -10.06
N THR A 77 -20.70 4.09 -9.07
CA THR A 77 -22.02 4.01 -8.43
C THR A 77 -23.13 4.51 -9.34
N LYS A 78 -22.84 5.45 -10.24
CA LYS A 78 -23.81 6.08 -11.16
C LYS A 78 -23.96 5.30 -12.47
N SER A 79 -22.86 4.72 -13.00
CA SER A 79 -22.80 4.00 -14.28
C SER A 79 -22.25 2.59 -14.12
N TRP A 80 -22.94 1.58 -14.71
CA TRP A 80 -22.43 0.21 -14.80
C TRP A 80 -21.27 0.07 -15.79
N GLU A 81 -21.23 0.94 -16.77
CA GLU A 81 -20.14 1.00 -17.74
C GLU A 81 -18.87 1.55 -17.07
N ALA A 82 -18.97 2.68 -16.36
CA ALA A 82 -17.89 3.21 -15.54
C ALA A 82 -17.42 2.21 -14.48
N PHE A 83 -18.33 1.43 -13.86
CA PHE A 83 -17.96 0.32 -12.97
C PHE A 83 -17.13 -0.73 -13.70
N PHE A 84 -17.55 -1.18 -14.91
CA PHE A 84 -16.86 -2.24 -15.64
C PHE A 84 -15.45 -1.85 -16.06
N PHE A 85 -15.29 -0.65 -16.63
CA PHE A 85 -14.02 -0.14 -17.11
C PHE A 85 -13.14 0.44 -15.99
N GLY A 86 -13.72 0.92 -14.90
CA GLY A 86 -13.04 1.71 -13.88
C GLY A 86 -12.79 3.13 -14.35
N SER A 87 -13.80 3.73 -15.01
CA SER A 87 -13.71 5.11 -15.49
C SER A 87 -13.68 6.12 -14.36
N LEU A 88 -12.98 7.22 -14.56
CA LEU A 88 -12.86 8.29 -13.58
C LEU A 88 -14.19 9.00 -13.40
N ASP A 89 -14.90 9.27 -14.49
CA ASP A 89 -16.18 9.98 -14.55
C ASP A 89 -17.35 9.08 -14.99
N SER A 90 -18.57 9.46 -14.62
CA SER A 90 -19.78 8.70 -14.93
C SER A 90 -20.21 8.76 -16.40
N SER A 91 -19.69 9.72 -17.16
CA SER A 91 -19.89 9.86 -18.61
C SER A 91 -18.86 9.06 -19.43
N ASN A 92 -17.95 8.37 -18.75
CA ASN A 92 -17.08 7.33 -19.29
C ASN A 92 -16.04 7.86 -20.30
N PHE A 93 -15.36 8.99 -19.94
CA PHE A 93 -14.35 9.59 -20.80
C PHE A 93 -13.01 8.81 -20.74
N ILE A 94 -12.45 8.62 -19.53
CA ILE A 94 -11.13 7.99 -19.34
C ILE A 94 -11.14 7.06 -18.11
N THR A 95 -10.40 5.94 -18.20
CA THR A 95 -10.25 5.04 -17.04
C THR A 95 -9.18 5.56 -16.08
N VAL A 96 -9.18 5.03 -14.85
CA VAL A 96 -8.00 5.13 -13.99
C VAL A 96 -6.81 4.35 -14.59
N ASP A 97 -5.59 4.67 -14.14
CA ASP A 97 -4.33 4.06 -14.59
C ASP A 97 -4.10 2.63 -14.10
N LYS A 98 -5.11 1.97 -13.55
CA LYS A 98 -5.07 0.61 -12.99
C LYS A 98 -6.27 -0.20 -13.44
N PRO A 99 -6.15 -1.56 -13.49
CA PRO A 99 -7.31 -2.42 -13.72
C PRO A 99 -8.34 -2.28 -12.59
N PRO A 100 -9.63 -2.51 -12.88
CA PRO A 100 -10.73 -2.06 -12.01
C PRO A 100 -11.09 -2.99 -10.84
N ALA A 101 -10.39 -4.12 -10.61
CA ALA A 101 -10.85 -5.11 -9.62
C ALA A 101 -10.96 -4.54 -8.20
N SER A 102 -10.09 -3.62 -7.80
CA SER A 102 -10.21 -2.94 -6.50
C SER A 102 -11.40 -1.98 -6.47
N LEU A 103 -11.64 -1.26 -7.55
CA LEU A 103 -12.78 -0.35 -7.67
C LEU A 103 -14.09 -1.12 -7.60
N TRP A 104 -14.22 -2.29 -8.24
CA TRP A 104 -15.43 -3.11 -8.19
C TRP A 104 -15.87 -3.39 -6.75
N VAL A 105 -14.92 -3.72 -5.88
CA VAL A 105 -15.24 -4.04 -4.48
C VAL A 105 -15.71 -2.79 -3.73
N MET A 106 -15.07 -1.65 -3.95
CA MET A 106 -15.45 -0.38 -3.33
C MET A 106 -16.78 0.14 -3.87
N VAL A 107 -16.99 0.08 -5.19
CA VAL A 107 -18.26 0.47 -5.83
C VAL A 107 -19.42 -0.38 -5.34
N LEU A 108 -19.25 -1.71 -5.25
CA LEU A 108 -20.31 -2.58 -4.74
C LEU A 108 -20.66 -2.26 -3.29
N SER A 109 -19.66 -1.95 -2.45
CA SER A 109 -19.88 -1.48 -1.09
C SER A 109 -20.64 -0.14 -1.07
N ALA A 110 -20.24 0.82 -1.91
CA ALA A 110 -20.89 2.12 -2.01
C ALA A 110 -22.31 2.02 -2.58
N ARG A 111 -22.59 1.11 -3.51
CA ARG A 111 -23.96 0.85 -4.01
C ARG A 111 -24.89 0.28 -2.94
N VAL A 112 -24.34 -0.51 -1.98
CA VAL A 112 -25.13 -1.11 -0.90
C VAL A 112 -25.36 -0.14 0.25
N PHE A 113 -24.31 0.60 0.65
CA PHE A 113 -24.33 1.44 1.86
C PHE A 113 -24.44 2.95 1.57
N GLY A 114 -24.56 3.35 0.31
CA GLY A 114 -24.45 4.75 -0.13
C GLY A 114 -22.99 5.17 -0.31
N PHE A 115 -22.76 6.17 -1.17
CA PHE A 115 -21.43 6.72 -1.41
C PHE A 115 -20.98 7.57 -0.20
N SER A 116 -19.93 7.14 0.46
CA SER A 116 -19.33 7.82 1.60
C SER A 116 -17.92 7.29 1.83
N SER A 117 -17.06 8.02 2.55
CA SER A 117 -15.73 7.55 2.93
C SER A 117 -15.77 6.21 3.68
N PHE A 118 -16.76 6.02 4.55
CA PHE A 118 -16.94 4.75 5.27
C PHE A 118 -17.21 3.58 4.32
N SER A 119 -18.15 3.73 3.38
CA SER A 119 -18.50 2.64 2.45
C SER A 119 -17.36 2.28 1.49
N LEU A 120 -16.52 3.25 1.10
CA LEU A 120 -15.33 3.01 0.30
C LEU A 120 -14.27 2.21 1.08
N LEU A 121 -14.01 2.61 2.33
CA LEU A 121 -12.92 2.07 3.13
C LEU A 121 -13.28 0.81 3.92
N LEU A 122 -14.58 0.55 4.13
CA LEU A 122 -15.06 -0.65 4.83
C LEU A 122 -14.50 -1.97 4.24
N PRO A 123 -14.60 -2.24 2.93
CA PRO A 123 -14.03 -3.45 2.37
C PRO A 123 -12.51 -3.51 2.52
N GLN A 124 -11.79 -2.40 2.46
CA GLN A 124 -10.35 -2.34 2.67
C GLN A 124 -9.97 -2.81 4.08
N ALA A 125 -10.65 -2.28 5.12
CA ALA A 125 -10.45 -2.69 6.50
C ALA A 125 -10.78 -4.18 6.73
N LEU A 126 -11.83 -4.71 6.10
CA LEU A 126 -12.18 -6.13 6.18
C LEU A 126 -11.15 -7.03 5.49
N MET A 127 -10.48 -6.54 4.45
CA MET A 127 -9.37 -7.24 3.78
C MET A 127 -8.15 -7.40 4.70
N ALA A 128 -7.90 -6.48 5.65
CA ALA A 128 -6.90 -6.65 6.70
C ALA A 128 -7.21 -7.88 7.55
N VAL A 129 -8.44 -7.99 8.05
CA VAL A 129 -8.90 -9.13 8.88
C VAL A 129 -8.76 -10.43 8.10
N GLY A 130 -9.15 -10.44 6.82
CA GLY A 130 -8.99 -11.58 5.93
C GLY A 130 -7.53 -11.98 5.74
N SER A 131 -6.64 -11.01 5.53
CA SER A 131 -5.19 -11.23 5.36
C SER A 131 -4.55 -11.80 6.61
N VAL A 132 -4.87 -11.27 7.80
CA VAL A 132 -4.44 -11.79 9.10
C VAL A 132 -4.88 -13.25 9.28
N ALA A 133 -6.15 -13.57 8.97
CA ALA A 133 -6.69 -14.92 9.08
C ALA A 133 -5.99 -15.91 8.12
N LEU A 134 -5.69 -15.47 6.88
CA LEU A 134 -5.02 -16.29 5.88
C LEU A 134 -3.54 -16.53 6.21
N VAL A 135 -2.81 -15.52 6.69
CA VAL A 135 -1.42 -15.67 7.17
C VAL A 135 -1.39 -16.62 8.35
N TRP A 136 -2.25 -16.42 9.37
CA TRP A 136 -2.39 -17.33 10.48
C TRP A 136 -2.66 -18.77 10.00
N GLY A 137 -3.62 -18.95 9.10
CA GLY A 137 -4.00 -20.25 8.57
C GLY A 137 -2.87 -20.93 7.80
N THR A 138 -2.05 -20.18 7.10
CA THR A 138 -0.91 -20.66 6.33
C THR A 138 0.22 -21.10 7.25
N VAL A 139 0.64 -20.24 8.19
CA VAL A 139 1.72 -20.52 9.14
C VAL A 139 1.35 -21.71 10.06
N ARG A 140 0.12 -21.75 10.58
CA ARG A 140 -0.35 -22.88 11.38
C ARG A 140 -0.19 -24.22 10.66
N ARG A 141 -0.50 -24.28 9.36
CA ARG A 141 -0.40 -25.51 8.55
C ARG A 141 1.04 -25.92 8.30
N THR A 142 1.90 -24.97 8.03
CA THR A 142 3.31 -25.27 7.79
C THR A 142 4.04 -25.73 9.06
N LEU A 143 3.59 -25.29 10.23
CA LEU A 143 4.14 -25.64 11.53
C LEU A 143 3.45 -26.83 12.23
N ALA A 144 2.43 -27.45 11.64
CA ALA A 144 1.59 -28.46 12.29
C ALA A 144 2.38 -29.62 12.92
N ARG A 145 3.58 -29.94 12.42
CA ARG A 145 4.47 -30.97 12.95
C ARG A 145 5.24 -30.60 14.22
N LEU A 146 5.28 -29.31 14.58
CA LEU A 146 5.96 -28.84 15.79
C LEU A 146 5.08 -28.92 17.06
N GLY A 147 3.91 -29.51 16.94
CA GLY A 147 2.90 -29.55 17.98
C GLY A 147 1.91 -28.36 17.91
N THR A 148 0.69 -28.62 18.38
CA THR A 148 -0.43 -27.71 18.23
C THR A 148 -0.19 -26.33 18.83
N THR A 149 0.37 -26.27 20.05
CA THR A 149 0.64 -25.00 20.75
C THR A 149 1.68 -24.16 20.00
N THR A 150 2.85 -24.74 19.66
CA THR A 150 3.92 -24.02 18.93
C THR A 150 3.43 -23.52 17.58
N ALA A 151 2.68 -24.36 16.84
CA ALA A 151 2.14 -23.97 15.54
C ALA A 151 1.15 -22.80 15.63
N ASN A 152 0.26 -22.81 16.64
CA ASN A 152 -0.71 -21.74 16.83
C ASN A 152 -0.08 -20.46 17.36
N VAL A 153 0.88 -20.53 18.30
CA VAL A 153 1.60 -19.34 18.80
C VAL A 153 2.37 -18.67 17.67
N GLY A 154 3.13 -19.44 16.88
CA GLY A 154 3.83 -18.89 15.70
C GLY A 154 2.88 -18.28 14.66
N ALA A 155 1.72 -18.90 14.47
CA ALA A 155 0.69 -18.40 13.56
C ALA A 155 -0.01 -17.13 14.09
N LEU A 156 -0.31 -17.06 15.39
CA LEU A 156 -0.85 -15.86 16.03
C LEU A 156 0.13 -14.70 15.98
N LEU A 157 1.42 -14.97 16.23
CA LEU A 157 2.47 -13.98 16.07
C LEU A 157 2.54 -13.45 14.64
N ALA A 158 2.50 -14.33 13.63
CA ALA A 158 2.47 -13.91 12.23
C ALA A 158 1.24 -13.05 11.91
N GLY A 159 0.05 -13.44 12.35
CA GLY A 159 -1.16 -12.63 12.17
C GLY A 159 -1.05 -11.27 12.84
N PHE A 160 -0.52 -11.20 14.06
CA PHE A 160 -0.31 -9.96 14.78
C PHE A 160 0.70 -9.05 14.06
N VAL A 161 1.80 -9.59 13.56
CA VAL A 161 2.80 -8.83 12.80
C VAL A 161 2.20 -8.17 11.56
N VAL A 162 1.31 -8.87 10.81
CA VAL A 162 0.58 -8.22 9.70
C VAL A 162 -0.23 -7.03 10.20
N ALA A 163 -1.02 -7.24 11.27
CA ALA A 163 -1.88 -6.19 11.82
C ALA A 163 -1.10 -5.02 12.44
N ALA A 164 0.12 -5.25 12.91
CA ALA A 164 0.98 -4.24 13.52
C ALA A 164 2.01 -3.62 12.56
N THR A 165 1.96 -3.94 11.26
CA THR A 165 2.84 -3.34 10.26
C THR A 165 2.31 -1.97 9.86
N PRO A 166 3.11 -0.88 9.94
CA PRO A 166 2.62 0.47 9.62
C PRO A 166 2.08 0.62 8.20
N ALA A 167 2.77 0.10 7.18
CA ALA A 167 2.25 0.10 5.81
C ALA A 167 0.89 -0.62 5.68
N ALA A 168 0.64 -1.66 6.49
CA ALA A 168 -0.66 -2.32 6.53
C ALA A 168 -1.72 -1.44 7.22
N ALA A 169 -1.37 -0.78 8.34
CA ALA A 169 -2.25 0.15 9.03
C ALA A 169 -2.70 1.30 8.11
N LEU A 170 -1.81 1.77 7.24
CA LEU A 170 -2.12 2.78 6.23
C LEU A 170 -3.00 2.21 5.11
N MET A 171 -2.51 1.20 4.37
CA MET A 171 -3.14 0.75 3.12
C MET A 171 -4.46 0.00 3.28
N PHE A 172 -4.71 -0.61 4.42
CA PHE A 172 -6.02 -1.20 4.70
C PHE A 172 -7.07 -0.19 5.23
N ARG A 173 -6.73 1.09 5.31
CA ARG A 173 -7.60 2.21 5.64
C ARG A 173 -7.58 3.29 4.55
N PHE A 174 -7.14 2.92 3.35
CA PHE A 174 -6.95 3.80 2.21
C PHE A 174 -7.55 3.17 0.96
N ASP A 175 -8.07 3.93 0.04
CA ASP A 175 -8.82 3.45 -1.13
C ASP A 175 -7.94 3.05 -2.33
N ASN A 176 -6.65 2.86 -2.10
CA ASN A 176 -5.72 2.33 -3.09
C ASN A 176 -5.95 0.81 -3.34
N PRO A 177 -5.49 0.27 -4.47
CA PRO A 177 -5.68 -1.15 -4.83
C PRO A 177 -4.92 -2.14 -3.94
N ASP A 178 -4.01 -1.67 -3.09
CA ASP A 178 -3.05 -2.49 -2.34
C ASP A 178 -3.70 -3.44 -1.32
N ALA A 179 -4.82 -3.07 -0.70
CA ALA A 179 -5.51 -3.93 0.26
C ALA A 179 -6.02 -5.22 -0.39
N LEU A 180 -6.69 -5.11 -1.54
CA LEU A 180 -7.16 -6.27 -2.29
C LEU A 180 -5.99 -7.11 -2.83
N LEU A 181 -4.93 -6.45 -3.33
CA LEU A 181 -3.72 -7.09 -3.79
C LEU A 181 -3.12 -8.00 -2.70
N VAL A 182 -2.89 -7.47 -1.49
CA VAL A 182 -2.31 -8.21 -0.36
C VAL A 182 -3.21 -9.38 0.06
N LEU A 183 -4.52 -9.18 0.12
CA LEU A 183 -5.49 -10.25 0.43
C LEU A 183 -5.39 -11.38 -0.60
N LEU A 184 -5.38 -11.06 -1.90
CA LEU A 184 -5.35 -12.05 -2.98
C LEU A 184 -4.02 -12.80 -3.06
N MET A 185 -2.88 -12.10 -2.91
CA MET A 185 -1.56 -12.75 -2.81
C MET A 185 -1.50 -13.70 -1.61
N THR A 186 -2.05 -13.29 -0.47
CA THR A 186 -2.11 -14.11 0.75
C THR A 186 -3.05 -15.32 0.58
N ALA A 187 -4.17 -15.14 -0.11
CA ALA A 187 -5.08 -16.23 -0.48
C ALA A 187 -4.39 -17.24 -1.43
N GLY A 188 -3.57 -16.74 -2.36
CA GLY A 188 -2.72 -17.57 -3.22
C GLY A 188 -1.74 -18.41 -2.41
N ALA A 189 -1.05 -17.80 -1.42
CA ALA A 189 -0.13 -18.50 -0.51
C ALA A 189 -0.85 -19.59 0.30
N TYR A 190 -2.00 -19.25 0.90
CA TYR A 190 -2.81 -20.19 1.64
C TYR A 190 -3.27 -21.38 0.78
N SER A 191 -3.75 -21.09 -0.44
CA SER A 191 -4.23 -22.10 -1.37
C SER A 191 -3.08 -23.01 -1.84
N THR A 192 -1.91 -22.44 -2.11
CA THR A 192 -0.70 -23.20 -2.45
C THR A 192 -0.33 -24.18 -1.32
N VAL A 193 -0.26 -23.71 -0.07
CA VAL A 193 0.03 -24.58 1.09
C VAL A 193 -1.05 -25.66 1.29
N ARG A 194 -2.30 -25.34 1.03
CA ARG A 194 -3.41 -26.31 1.06
C ARG A 194 -3.30 -27.39 0.00
N ALA A 195 -2.68 -27.07 -1.13
CA ALA A 195 -2.48 -28.02 -2.22
C ALA A 195 -1.38 -29.06 -1.91
N LEU A 196 -0.37 -28.73 -1.10
CA LEU A 196 0.84 -29.55 -0.91
C LEU A 196 0.59 -30.97 -0.39
N PRO A 197 -0.30 -31.24 0.63
CA PRO A 197 -0.38 -32.56 1.23
C PRO A 197 -0.84 -33.68 0.30
N ARG A 198 -1.59 -33.37 -0.74
CA ARG A 198 -2.18 -34.33 -1.70
C ARG A 198 -1.97 -33.96 -3.16
N GLY A 199 -1.22 -32.89 -3.45
CA GLY A 199 -1.11 -32.34 -4.80
C GLY A 199 -2.47 -31.92 -5.37
N SER A 200 -3.32 -31.27 -4.55
CA SER A 200 -4.71 -30.97 -4.91
C SER A 200 -4.81 -29.97 -6.05
N TRP A 201 -5.36 -30.39 -7.20
CA TRP A 201 -5.59 -29.52 -8.34
C TRP A 201 -6.58 -28.38 -8.04
N ARG A 202 -7.59 -28.62 -7.18
CA ARG A 202 -8.58 -27.60 -6.82
C ARG A 202 -7.94 -26.43 -6.04
N TRP A 203 -7.06 -26.74 -5.08
CA TRP A 203 -6.40 -25.70 -4.29
C TRP A 203 -5.35 -24.94 -5.11
N ILE A 204 -4.62 -25.61 -6.00
CA ILE A 204 -3.65 -24.91 -6.83
C ILE A 204 -4.32 -24.09 -7.95
N ALA A 205 -5.47 -24.54 -8.48
CA ALA A 205 -6.32 -23.75 -9.37
C ALA A 205 -6.81 -22.48 -8.66
N LEU A 206 -7.29 -22.61 -7.39
CA LEU A 206 -7.73 -21.46 -6.61
C LEU A 206 -6.57 -20.47 -6.33
N ALA A 207 -5.33 -20.95 -6.19
CA ALA A 207 -4.17 -20.08 -6.13
C ALA A 207 -3.99 -19.31 -7.44
N GLY A 208 -4.15 -19.97 -8.60
CA GLY A 208 -4.15 -19.32 -9.92
C GLY A 208 -5.22 -18.25 -10.06
N VAL A 209 -6.47 -18.57 -9.66
CA VAL A 209 -7.59 -17.60 -9.67
C VAL A 209 -7.29 -16.39 -8.80
N ALA A 210 -6.81 -16.60 -7.58
CA ALA A 210 -6.47 -15.49 -6.67
C ALA A 210 -5.40 -14.58 -7.29
N LEU A 211 -4.36 -15.15 -7.91
CA LEU A 211 -3.31 -14.35 -8.55
C LEU A 211 -3.77 -13.70 -9.86
N GLY A 212 -4.73 -14.29 -10.58
CA GLY A 212 -5.34 -13.64 -11.74
C GLY A 212 -6.16 -12.40 -11.35
N PHE A 213 -6.93 -12.47 -10.26
CA PHE A 213 -7.58 -11.27 -9.72
C PHE A 213 -6.59 -10.30 -9.09
N ALA A 214 -5.47 -10.75 -8.52
CA ALA A 214 -4.39 -9.87 -8.07
C ALA A 214 -3.77 -9.09 -9.25
N PHE A 215 -3.65 -9.74 -10.42
CA PHE A 215 -3.28 -9.07 -11.66
C PHE A 215 -4.32 -8.00 -12.06
N LEU A 216 -5.61 -8.30 -12.04
CA LEU A 216 -6.68 -7.33 -12.30
C LEU A 216 -6.79 -6.24 -11.21
N THR A 217 -6.04 -6.35 -10.13
CA THR A 217 -5.95 -5.34 -9.07
C THR A 217 -4.76 -4.41 -9.31
N LYS A 218 -3.57 -4.94 -9.58
CA LYS A 218 -2.33 -4.15 -9.71
C LYS A 218 -1.30 -4.81 -10.64
N MET A 219 -1.77 -5.47 -11.69
CA MET A 219 -0.99 -6.08 -12.79
C MET A 219 0.23 -6.87 -12.32
N LEU A 220 1.43 -6.61 -12.84
CA LEU A 220 2.62 -7.41 -12.59
C LEU A 220 3.01 -7.49 -11.11
N GLN A 221 2.67 -6.50 -10.28
CA GLN A 221 2.96 -6.56 -8.84
C GLN A 221 2.29 -7.78 -8.18
N GLY A 222 1.08 -8.15 -8.60
CA GLY A 222 0.36 -9.34 -8.12
C GLY A 222 1.04 -10.66 -8.48
N LEU A 223 1.90 -10.66 -9.50
CA LEU A 223 2.59 -11.84 -10.00
C LEU A 223 3.99 -12.05 -9.42
N LEU A 224 4.53 -11.11 -8.64
CA LEU A 224 5.87 -11.22 -8.03
C LEU A 224 6.03 -12.44 -7.11
N VAL A 225 4.94 -12.99 -6.61
CA VAL A 225 4.94 -14.20 -5.77
C VAL A 225 4.93 -15.52 -6.56
N LEU A 226 4.68 -15.48 -7.88
CA LEU A 226 4.57 -16.68 -8.73
C LEU A 226 5.80 -17.60 -8.64
N PRO A 227 7.06 -17.08 -8.71
CA PRO A 227 8.23 -17.94 -8.62
C PRO A 227 8.27 -18.73 -7.31
N ALA A 228 7.98 -18.05 -6.18
CA ALA A 228 7.97 -18.68 -4.87
C ALA A 228 6.90 -19.77 -4.76
N PHE A 229 5.66 -19.49 -5.18
CA PHE A 229 4.54 -20.42 -5.08
C PHE A 229 4.71 -21.61 -6.03
N GLY A 230 5.18 -21.35 -7.26
CA GLY A 230 5.46 -22.38 -8.25
C GLY A 230 6.56 -23.35 -7.79
N ILE A 231 7.69 -22.81 -7.30
CA ILE A 231 8.80 -23.62 -6.76
C ILE A 231 8.32 -24.46 -5.58
N VAL A 232 7.60 -23.85 -4.62
CA VAL A 232 7.11 -24.57 -3.44
C VAL A 232 6.18 -25.71 -3.84
N TYR A 233 5.23 -25.48 -4.75
CA TYR A 233 4.35 -26.53 -5.20
C TYR A 233 5.12 -27.62 -5.97
N LEU A 234 6.01 -27.24 -6.88
CA LEU A 234 6.80 -28.15 -7.69
C LEU A 234 7.68 -29.06 -6.82
N VAL A 235 8.28 -28.52 -5.76
CA VAL A 235 9.25 -29.24 -4.91
C VAL A 235 8.56 -29.98 -3.75
N ALA A 236 7.56 -29.36 -3.11
CA ALA A 236 7.00 -29.86 -1.84
C ALA A 236 5.67 -30.60 -1.97
N ALA A 237 4.95 -30.54 -3.09
CA ALA A 237 3.69 -31.26 -3.25
C ALA A 237 3.90 -32.78 -3.19
N ARG A 238 3.07 -33.48 -2.39
CA ARG A 238 3.17 -34.93 -2.19
C ARG A 238 2.39 -35.69 -3.26
N THR A 239 2.94 -35.66 -4.48
CA THR A 239 2.39 -36.37 -5.64
C THR A 239 3.52 -36.60 -6.67
N SER A 240 3.24 -37.34 -7.74
CA SER A 240 4.22 -37.58 -8.80
C SER A 240 4.57 -36.29 -9.57
N TRP A 241 5.76 -36.23 -10.16
CA TRP A 241 6.23 -35.09 -10.96
C TRP A 241 5.28 -34.69 -12.08
N ALA A 242 4.71 -35.68 -12.80
CA ALA A 242 3.74 -35.43 -13.84
C ALA A 242 2.49 -34.73 -13.30
N ARG A 243 1.97 -35.17 -12.13
CA ARG A 243 0.82 -34.50 -11.49
C ARG A 243 1.17 -33.10 -10.97
N ARG A 244 2.41 -32.86 -10.54
CA ARG A 244 2.87 -31.51 -10.16
C ARG A 244 2.91 -30.59 -11.37
N ALA A 245 3.46 -31.06 -12.50
CA ALA A 245 3.47 -30.30 -13.75
C ALA A 245 2.05 -29.99 -14.24
N ILE A 246 1.16 -30.99 -14.25
CA ILE A 246 -0.26 -30.79 -14.60
C ILE A 246 -0.91 -29.78 -13.64
N GLY A 247 -0.64 -29.88 -12.33
CA GLY A 247 -1.17 -28.94 -11.35
C GLY A 247 -0.72 -27.51 -11.61
N LEU A 248 0.57 -27.28 -11.94
CA LEU A 248 1.06 -25.96 -12.32
C LEU A 248 0.42 -25.46 -13.63
N GLY A 249 0.23 -26.36 -14.61
CA GLY A 249 -0.51 -26.04 -15.83
C GLY A 249 -1.95 -25.58 -15.53
N ILE A 250 -2.65 -26.30 -14.65
CA ILE A 250 -3.99 -25.90 -14.19
C ILE A 250 -3.96 -24.53 -13.50
N ALA A 251 -2.97 -24.27 -12.63
CA ALA A 251 -2.83 -22.98 -11.97
C ALA A 251 -2.58 -21.85 -12.97
N ALA A 252 -1.71 -22.08 -13.96
CA ALA A 252 -1.43 -21.13 -15.02
C ALA A 252 -2.67 -20.82 -15.87
N VAL A 253 -3.41 -21.86 -16.29
CA VAL A 253 -4.68 -21.67 -17.02
C VAL A 253 -5.70 -20.91 -16.17
N SER A 254 -5.84 -21.28 -14.90
CA SER A 254 -6.76 -20.57 -13.99
C SER A 254 -6.39 -19.10 -13.81
N LEU A 255 -5.09 -18.79 -13.73
CA LEU A 255 -4.59 -17.42 -13.66
C LEU A 255 -4.91 -16.67 -14.96
N VAL A 256 -4.55 -17.24 -16.11
CA VAL A 256 -4.78 -16.60 -17.41
C VAL A 256 -6.27 -16.36 -17.66
N VAL A 257 -7.14 -17.32 -17.33
CA VAL A 257 -8.59 -17.16 -17.49
C VAL A 257 -9.13 -16.08 -16.57
N SER A 258 -8.72 -16.08 -15.28
CA SER A 258 -9.22 -15.11 -14.31
C SER A 258 -8.64 -13.70 -14.46
N ALA A 259 -7.48 -13.54 -15.08
CA ALA A 259 -6.91 -12.24 -15.46
C ALA A 259 -7.37 -11.78 -16.84
N GLY A 260 -7.37 -12.72 -17.80
CA GLY A 260 -7.49 -12.41 -19.23
C GLY A 260 -8.89 -12.08 -19.70
N TRP A 261 -9.94 -12.56 -19.03
CA TRP A 261 -11.32 -12.31 -19.47
C TRP A 261 -11.64 -10.82 -19.62
N TRP A 262 -11.23 -9.99 -18.64
CA TRP A 262 -11.44 -8.54 -18.67
C TRP A 262 -10.55 -7.89 -19.73
N VAL A 263 -9.27 -8.28 -19.81
CA VAL A 263 -8.34 -7.76 -20.82
C VAL A 263 -8.87 -8.03 -22.23
N VAL A 264 -9.37 -9.25 -22.49
CA VAL A 264 -9.96 -9.61 -23.79
C VAL A 264 -11.26 -8.85 -24.05
N ALA A 265 -12.13 -8.72 -23.04
CA ALA A 265 -13.36 -7.95 -23.19
C ALA A 265 -13.08 -6.50 -23.58
N VAL A 266 -12.13 -5.82 -22.91
CA VAL A 266 -11.73 -4.43 -23.20
C VAL A 266 -11.05 -4.34 -24.57
N ALA A 267 -10.16 -5.28 -24.92
CA ALA A 267 -9.44 -5.25 -26.19
C ALA A 267 -10.36 -5.49 -27.41
N LEU A 268 -11.46 -6.23 -27.23
CA LEU A 268 -12.47 -6.47 -28.28
C LEU A 268 -13.58 -5.41 -28.30
N TRP A 269 -13.64 -4.52 -27.32
CA TRP A 269 -14.66 -3.48 -27.29
C TRP A 269 -14.33 -2.38 -28.31
N PRO A 270 -15.30 -1.90 -29.11
CA PRO A 270 -15.05 -0.85 -30.08
C PRO A 270 -14.51 0.42 -29.41
N ALA A 271 -13.44 1.00 -29.94
CA ALA A 271 -12.77 2.16 -29.36
C ALA A 271 -13.70 3.37 -29.21
N GLU A 272 -14.62 3.56 -30.20
CA GLU A 272 -15.56 4.68 -30.20
C GLU A 272 -16.63 4.61 -29.09
N SER A 273 -16.80 3.42 -28.47
CA SER A 273 -17.84 3.16 -27.46
C SER A 273 -17.29 2.74 -26.11
N ARG A 274 -15.99 2.91 -25.88
CA ARG A 274 -15.35 2.67 -24.58
C ARG A 274 -14.57 3.91 -24.11
N PRO A 275 -14.28 4.03 -22.81
CA PRO A 275 -13.41 5.10 -22.34
C PRO A 275 -11.99 4.93 -22.86
N TYR A 276 -11.26 6.02 -22.98
CA TYR A 276 -9.82 6.00 -23.20
C TYR A 276 -9.14 5.20 -22.07
N ILE A 277 -8.20 4.32 -22.38
CA ILE A 277 -7.48 3.51 -21.40
C ILE A 277 -6.40 4.36 -20.76
N GLY A 278 -6.71 4.91 -19.58
CA GLY A 278 -5.80 5.79 -18.83
C GLY A 278 -4.45 5.13 -18.53
N GLY A 279 -3.37 5.88 -18.74
CA GLY A 279 -1.99 5.40 -18.61
C GLY A 279 -1.45 4.69 -19.85
N SER A 280 -2.24 4.50 -20.91
CA SER A 280 -1.75 4.02 -22.20
C SER A 280 -1.38 5.20 -23.10
N THR A 281 -0.48 4.96 -24.05
CA THR A 281 -0.07 5.95 -25.08
C THR A 281 -0.82 5.78 -26.39
N ASP A 282 -1.45 4.61 -26.60
CA ASP A 282 -2.11 4.18 -27.83
C ASP A 282 -3.56 3.75 -27.63
N ASP A 283 -4.17 4.10 -26.50
CA ASP A 283 -5.53 3.70 -26.13
C ASP A 283 -5.74 2.18 -26.09
N THR A 284 -4.71 1.40 -25.75
CA THR A 284 -4.84 -0.05 -25.63
C THR A 284 -4.61 -0.56 -24.22
N VAL A 285 -5.42 -1.56 -23.81
CA VAL A 285 -5.21 -2.25 -22.54
C VAL A 285 -3.89 -3.02 -22.51
N LEU A 286 -3.33 -3.39 -23.66
CA LEU A 286 -2.05 -4.09 -23.75
C LEU A 286 -0.87 -3.15 -23.44
N ASP A 287 -0.93 -1.89 -23.89
CA ASP A 287 0.07 -0.89 -23.51
C ASP A 287 -0.02 -0.56 -22.00
N LEU A 288 -1.21 -0.47 -21.43
CA LEU A 288 -1.36 -0.36 -20.00
C LEU A 288 -0.73 -1.54 -19.23
N VAL A 289 -0.91 -2.79 -19.73
CA VAL A 289 -0.41 -4.02 -19.10
C VAL A 289 1.11 -4.15 -19.21
N PHE A 290 1.67 -4.00 -20.40
CA PHE A 290 3.09 -4.26 -20.68
C PHE A 290 3.94 -3.00 -20.57
N GLY A 291 3.40 -1.81 -20.91
CA GLY A 291 4.03 -0.52 -20.84
C GLY A 291 3.97 0.05 -19.42
N TYR A 292 2.97 0.89 -19.15
CA TYR A 292 2.88 1.69 -17.91
C TYR A 292 2.93 0.88 -16.62
N ASN A 293 2.11 -0.15 -16.46
CA ASN A 293 2.07 -1.00 -15.23
C ASN A 293 2.91 -2.27 -15.36
N GLY A 294 3.61 -2.44 -16.48
CA GLY A 294 4.44 -3.59 -16.80
C GLY A 294 5.94 -3.34 -16.63
N LEU A 295 6.65 -3.55 -17.72
CA LEU A 295 8.09 -3.37 -17.78
C LEU A 295 8.50 -1.91 -17.51
N GLY A 296 7.68 -0.93 -17.89
CA GLY A 296 7.92 0.48 -17.60
C GLY A 296 8.10 0.78 -16.11
N ARG A 297 7.42 0.04 -15.20
CA ARG A 297 7.64 0.16 -13.75
C ARG A 297 8.98 -0.42 -13.30
N ILE A 298 9.50 -1.42 -13.99
CA ILE A 298 10.75 -2.12 -13.60
C ILE A 298 11.97 -1.41 -14.17
N VAL A 299 11.95 -1.08 -15.49
CA VAL A 299 13.11 -0.53 -16.20
C VAL A 299 13.02 0.96 -16.47
N GLY A 300 11.93 1.62 -16.16
CA GLY A 300 11.63 3.01 -16.57
C GLY A 300 11.12 3.05 -18.00
N GLY A 301 10.57 4.19 -18.43
CA GLY A 301 10.02 4.38 -19.78
C GLY A 301 9.03 5.54 -19.81
N SER A 302 8.47 5.84 -20.99
CA SER A 302 7.48 6.89 -21.22
C SER A 302 6.32 6.77 -20.22
N GLY A 303 5.97 7.84 -19.54
CA GLY A 303 4.93 7.88 -18.50
C GLY A 303 5.37 7.34 -17.13
N ASN A 304 6.49 6.63 -17.00
CA ASN A 304 7.04 6.09 -15.74
C ASN A 304 8.34 6.75 -15.27
N GLY A 305 8.83 7.76 -16.00
CA GLY A 305 9.90 8.63 -15.53
C GLY A 305 9.28 9.69 -14.63
N GLY A 306 9.74 9.80 -13.39
CA GLY A 306 9.37 10.90 -12.51
C GLY A 306 9.59 12.21 -13.26
N GLY A 307 8.50 12.97 -13.46
CA GLY A 307 8.44 14.17 -14.27
C GLY A 307 9.56 15.15 -14.00
N GLY A 308 10.26 15.49 -15.05
CA GLY A 308 11.35 16.47 -15.02
C GLY A 308 12.12 16.46 -16.31
N GLY A 309 11.54 16.92 -17.42
CA GLY A 309 12.26 17.39 -18.58
C GLY A 309 13.05 18.66 -18.23
N GLY A 310 14.15 18.51 -17.49
CA GLY A 310 15.17 19.51 -17.25
C GLY A 310 16.49 18.92 -17.71
N THR A 311 17.09 19.52 -18.75
CA THR A 311 18.47 19.30 -19.17
C THR A 311 19.45 19.67 -18.03
N GLY A 312 19.63 18.81 -17.09
CA GLY A 312 20.58 18.94 -16.00
C GLY A 312 20.80 17.53 -15.44
N GLY A 313 22.04 17.03 -15.55
CA GLY A 313 22.47 15.69 -15.22
C GLY A 313 22.07 15.21 -13.81
N GLY A 314 20.82 14.86 -13.62
CA GLY A 314 20.27 14.19 -12.46
C GLY A 314 20.04 12.74 -12.84
N THR A 315 20.60 11.84 -12.07
CA THR A 315 20.43 10.40 -12.10
C THR A 315 18.98 10.03 -12.42
N ALA A 316 18.80 9.27 -13.50
CA ALA A 316 17.54 8.66 -13.91
C ALA A 316 16.88 7.96 -12.72
N GLY A 317 15.65 8.36 -12.37
CA GLY A 317 14.84 7.69 -11.40
C GLY A 317 14.62 8.42 -10.08
N SER A 318 14.07 9.64 -10.11
CA SER A 318 13.39 10.20 -8.93
C SER A 318 12.07 9.47 -8.67
N SER A 319 12.17 8.20 -8.32
CA SER A 319 11.03 7.50 -7.76
C SER A 319 10.83 8.02 -6.33
N PHE A 320 9.59 8.23 -5.93
CA PHE A 320 9.20 8.63 -4.57
C PHE A 320 9.69 7.68 -3.47
N GLY A 321 10.32 6.57 -3.83
CA GLY A 321 10.88 5.56 -2.95
C GLY A 321 12.39 5.66 -2.73
N GLY A 322 13.03 6.76 -3.09
CA GLY A 322 14.47 6.96 -2.91
C GLY A 322 15.34 6.24 -3.94
N SER A 323 16.67 6.27 -3.74
CA SER A 323 17.65 5.70 -4.65
C SER A 323 17.56 4.19 -4.77
N THR A 324 17.83 3.64 -5.97
CA THR A 324 17.87 2.19 -6.19
C THR A 324 19.03 1.55 -5.44
N GLY A 325 18.80 0.36 -4.90
CA GLY A 325 19.83 -0.41 -4.17
C GLY A 325 19.24 -1.22 -3.01
N LEU A 326 20.04 -2.08 -2.41
CA LEU A 326 19.62 -2.92 -1.27
C LEU A 326 19.18 -2.09 -0.06
N ASN A 327 19.69 -0.88 0.09
CA ASN A 327 19.35 0.00 1.20
C ASN A 327 17.99 0.68 1.04
N ARG A 328 17.36 0.66 -0.15
CA ARG A 328 16.08 1.35 -0.40
C ARG A 328 14.99 0.98 0.59
N LEU A 329 14.85 -0.32 0.93
CA LEU A 329 13.84 -0.77 1.90
C LEU A 329 14.15 -0.35 3.35
N PHE A 330 15.32 0.20 3.60
CA PHE A 330 15.78 0.71 4.90
C PHE A 330 15.96 2.24 4.91
N SER A 331 15.69 2.90 3.77
CA SER A 331 15.80 4.35 3.64
C SER A 331 14.73 5.08 4.47
N SER A 332 14.89 6.39 4.61
CA SER A 332 13.90 7.27 5.25
C SER A 332 12.52 7.18 4.58
N GLU A 333 12.47 6.93 3.27
CA GLU A 333 11.22 6.88 2.52
C GLU A 333 10.44 5.58 2.78
N MET A 334 11.12 4.42 2.85
CA MET A 334 10.48 3.10 2.95
C MET A 334 10.66 2.41 4.30
N GLY A 335 11.68 2.80 5.07
CA GLY A 335 12.05 2.11 6.31
C GLY A 335 10.93 2.11 7.35
N LEU A 336 10.33 3.27 7.59
CA LEU A 336 9.20 3.42 8.52
C LEU A 336 7.95 2.65 8.09
N GLU A 337 7.77 2.43 6.79
CA GLU A 337 6.65 1.68 6.22
C GLU A 337 6.73 0.19 6.58
N ILE A 338 7.93 -0.44 6.39
CA ILE A 338 8.01 -1.90 6.30
C ILE A 338 9.21 -2.55 7.02
N SER A 339 10.29 -1.82 7.27
CA SER A 339 11.56 -2.46 7.66
C SER A 339 11.66 -2.89 9.13
N TRP A 340 10.69 -2.56 9.98
CA TRP A 340 10.69 -2.81 11.44
C TRP A 340 11.13 -4.22 11.83
N LEU A 341 10.61 -5.23 11.12
CA LEU A 341 10.88 -6.65 11.37
C LEU A 341 11.63 -7.32 10.21
N LEU A 342 11.99 -6.58 9.17
CA LEU A 342 12.66 -7.11 7.99
C LEU A 342 14.01 -7.78 8.33
N PRO A 343 14.91 -7.18 9.14
CA PRO A 343 16.15 -7.84 9.54
C PRO A 343 15.89 -9.14 10.33
N ALA A 344 14.92 -9.13 11.24
CA ALA A 344 14.54 -10.33 11.98
C ALA A 344 13.95 -11.43 11.08
N ALA A 345 13.17 -11.07 10.06
CA ALA A 345 12.63 -12.00 9.08
C ALA A 345 13.73 -12.66 8.25
N LEU A 346 14.77 -11.92 7.86
CA LEU A 346 15.94 -12.49 7.17
C LEU A 346 16.72 -13.45 8.05
N ILE A 347 16.95 -13.12 9.33
CA ILE A 347 17.55 -14.04 10.31
C ILE A 347 16.68 -15.29 10.48
N ALA A 348 15.36 -15.12 10.60
CA ALA A 348 14.39 -16.20 10.72
C ALA A 348 14.43 -17.14 9.50
N LEU A 349 14.57 -16.59 8.30
CA LEU A 349 14.71 -17.38 7.07
C LEU A 349 15.97 -18.23 7.09
N VAL A 350 17.13 -17.59 7.30
CA VAL A 350 18.44 -18.27 7.24
C VAL A 350 18.54 -19.33 8.35
N LEU A 351 18.35 -18.94 9.59
CA LEU A 351 18.48 -19.84 10.73
C LEU A 351 17.34 -20.88 10.79
N GLY A 352 16.14 -20.53 10.35
CA GLY A 352 15.04 -21.47 10.19
C GLY A 352 15.36 -22.58 9.19
N LEU A 353 15.96 -22.25 8.04
CA LEU A 353 16.43 -23.23 7.05
C LEU A 353 17.58 -24.11 7.61
N VAL A 354 18.50 -23.54 8.38
CA VAL A 354 19.56 -24.31 9.06
C VAL A 354 18.98 -25.27 10.09
N VAL A 355 18.01 -24.85 10.92
CA VAL A 355 17.34 -25.70 11.91
C VAL A 355 16.56 -26.84 11.26
N VAL A 356 15.86 -26.56 10.16
CA VAL A 356 15.17 -27.60 9.37
C VAL A 356 16.19 -28.57 8.74
N GLY A 357 17.37 -28.07 8.38
CA GLY A 357 18.50 -28.84 7.89
C GLY A 357 18.18 -29.62 6.61
N ARG A 358 18.71 -30.87 6.52
CA ARG A 358 18.53 -31.74 5.33
C ARG A 358 17.24 -32.55 5.34
N ARG A 359 16.18 -32.08 6.03
CA ARG A 359 14.86 -32.74 5.95
C ARG A 359 14.39 -32.81 4.51
N HIS A 360 13.49 -33.78 4.25
CA HIS A 360 12.89 -33.94 2.92
C HIS A 360 12.30 -32.63 2.40
N LEU A 361 12.43 -32.35 1.10
CA LEU A 361 11.93 -31.12 0.47
C LEU A 361 10.42 -30.88 0.70
N ALA A 362 9.65 -31.96 0.89
CA ALA A 362 8.22 -31.91 1.23
C ALA A 362 7.95 -31.72 2.73
N ASP A 363 8.93 -31.32 3.56
CA ASP A 363 8.68 -30.92 4.94
C ASP A 363 7.87 -29.62 4.96
N PRO A 364 6.72 -29.56 5.67
CA PRO A 364 5.84 -28.39 5.65
C PRO A 364 6.51 -27.11 6.17
N ALA A 365 7.37 -27.22 7.21
CA ALA A 365 8.04 -26.04 7.77
C ALA A 365 9.07 -25.47 6.77
N ARG A 366 9.81 -26.35 6.08
CA ARG A 366 10.69 -25.96 4.98
C ARG A 366 9.92 -25.31 3.84
N ALA A 367 8.79 -25.91 3.43
CA ALA A 367 7.93 -25.34 2.40
C ALA A 367 7.43 -23.94 2.79
N GLY A 368 7.06 -23.73 4.06
CA GLY A 368 6.67 -22.43 4.58
C GLY A 368 7.80 -21.39 4.51
N LEU A 369 9.01 -21.76 4.93
CA LEU A 369 10.18 -20.86 4.84
C LEU A 369 10.51 -20.49 3.39
N VAL A 370 10.44 -21.45 2.45
CA VAL A 370 10.69 -21.20 1.02
C VAL A 370 9.60 -20.34 0.41
N LEU A 371 8.33 -20.54 0.81
CA LEU A 371 7.20 -19.74 0.32
C LEU A 371 7.34 -18.28 0.75
N TRP A 372 7.48 -18.04 2.05
CA TRP A 372 7.59 -16.69 2.58
C TRP A 372 8.93 -16.03 2.22
N GLY A 373 10.03 -16.80 2.27
CA GLY A 373 11.36 -16.32 1.89
C GLY A 373 11.46 -16.00 0.40
N GLY A 374 10.93 -16.84 -0.45
CA GLY A 374 10.86 -16.58 -1.90
C GLY A 374 9.99 -15.35 -2.22
N TRP A 375 8.84 -15.21 -1.57
CA TRP A 375 8.02 -14.00 -1.67
C TRP A 375 8.82 -12.76 -1.25
N LEU A 376 9.41 -12.77 -0.04
CA LEU A 376 10.18 -11.64 0.48
C LEU A 376 11.34 -11.26 -0.45
N LEU A 377 12.14 -12.26 -0.89
CA LEU A 377 13.33 -12.00 -1.69
C LEU A 377 12.98 -11.52 -3.10
N VAL A 378 12.04 -12.17 -3.80
CA VAL A 378 11.67 -11.74 -5.16
C VAL A 378 11.07 -10.34 -5.14
N THR A 379 10.04 -10.11 -4.32
CA THR A 379 9.37 -8.80 -4.25
C THR A 379 10.30 -7.73 -3.70
N GLY A 380 11.08 -8.05 -2.66
CA GLY A 380 12.02 -7.12 -2.05
C GLY A 380 13.15 -6.71 -3.01
N LEU A 381 13.72 -7.64 -3.78
CA LEU A 381 14.74 -7.33 -4.78
C LEU A 381 14.16 -6.49 -5.91
N VAL A 382 12.96 -6.81 -6.41
CA VAL A 382 12.29 -5.98 -7.43
C VAL A 382 12.11 -4.56 -6.89
N PHE A 383 11.57 -4.37 -5.68
CA PHE A 383 11.38 -3.04 -5.10
C PHE A 383 12.70 -2.32 -4.82
N SER A 384 13.78 -3.04 -4.49
CA SER A 384 15.09 -2.46 -4.26
C SER A 384 15.74 -1.93 -5.55
N PHE A 385 15.55 -2.61 -6.68
CA PHE A 385 16.29 -2.31 -7.90
C PHE A 385 15.45 -1.77 -9.06
N MET A 386 14.11 -1.76 -8.97
CA MET A 386 13.29 -1.14 -10.02
C MET A 386 13.59 0.35 -10.15
N SER A 387 13.68 0.84 -11.41
CA SER A 387 14.01 2.23 -11.74
C SER A 387 12.80 3.07 -12.14
N GLY A 388 11.65 2.45 -12.44
CA GLY A 388 10.40 3.15 -12.69
C GLY A 388 9.73 3.68 -11.42
N THR A 389 8.55 4.26 -11.56
CA THR A 389 7.80 4.88 -10.45
C THR A 389 7.45 3.85 -9.37
N ILE A 390 7.94 4.08 -8.15
CA ILE A 390 7.60 3.32 -6.95
C ILE A 390 7.21 4.28 -5.82
N HIS A 391 6.14 3.93 -5.12
CA HIS A 391 5.69 4.66 -3.93
C HIS A 391 6.04 3.87 -2.67
N PRO A 392 6.37 4.53 -1.54
CA PRO A 392 6.73 3.88 -0.28
C PRO A 392 5.70 2.84 0.19
N TYR A 393 4.42 3.16 0.11
CA TYR A 393 3.34 2.27 0.54
C TYR A 393 3.21 0.96 -0.26
N TYR A 394 3.83 0.82 -1.46
CA TYR A 394 3.87 -0.48 -2.19
C TYR A 394 4.50 -1.58 -1.35
N THR A 395 5.34 -1.20 -0.39
CA THR A 395 6.03 -2.12 0.54
C THR A 395 5.07 -2.94 1.40
N VAL A 396 3.79 -2.54 1.53
CA VAL A 396 2.75 -3.35 2.20
C VAL A 396 2.67 -4.77 1.63
N ALA A 397 2.99 -4.97 0.35
CA ALA A 397 3.06 -6.27 -0.29
C ALA A 397 4.09 -7.22 0.34
N LEU A 398 5.05 -6.71 1.11
CA LEU A 398 6.05 -7.51 1.85
C LEU A 398 5.56 -7.93 3.26
N ALA A 399 4.55 -7.27 3.81
CA ALA A 399 4.08 -7.49 5.18
C ALA A 399 3.71 -8.95 5.47
N PRO A 400 2.95 -9.68 4.61
CA PRO A 400 2.64 -11.09 4.85
C PRO A 400 3.87 -12.00 4.85
N ALA A 401 4.86 -11.70 4.01
CA ALA A 401 6.09 -12.48 3.91
C ALA A 401 6.98 -12.31 5.15
N ILE A 402 7.17 -11.07 5.60
CA ILE A 402 7.89 -10.74 6.84
C ILE A 402 7.22 -11.43 8.03
N ALA A 403 5.91 -11.27 8.16
CA ALA A 403 5.11 -11.87 9.21
C ALA A 403 5.17 -13.40 9.21
N GLY A 404 5.04 -13.99 8.02
CA GLY A 404 5.15 -15.44 7.83
C GLY A 404 6.52 -15.99 8.23
N LEU A 405 7.61 -15.28 7.91
CA LEU A 405 8.98 -15.65 8.30
C LEU A 405 9.22 -15.49 9.79
N VAL A 406 8.82 -14.37 10.39
CA VAL A 406 8.95 -14.13 11.83
C VAL A 406 8.20 -15.21 12.62
N GLY A 407 6.95 -15.51 12.24
CA GLY A 407 6.15 -16.55 12.91
C GLY A 407 6.68 -17.97 12.68
N THR A 408 7.05 -18.31 11.43
CA THR A 408 7.57 -19.66 11.10
C THR A 408 8.98 -19.89 11.65
N GLY A 409 9.89 -18.95 11.42
CA GLY A 409 11.28 -19.07 11.88
C GLY A 409 11.38 -18.95 13.40
N GLY A 410 10.64 -18.00 14.01
CA GLY A 410 10.58 -17.87 15.47
C GLY A 410 10.10 -19.16 16.15
N ALA A 411 9.05 -19.80 15.61
CA ALA A 411 8.56 -21.09 16.13
C ALA A 411 9.58 -22.23 15.95
N LEU A 412 10.30 -22.27 14.86
CA LEU A 412 11.37 -23.26 14.62
C LEU A 412 12.54 -23.06 15.57
N LEU A 413 12.99 -21.83 15.78
CA LEU A 413 14.06 -21.48 16.70
C LEU A 413 13.63 -21.76 18.16
N TRP A 414 12.38 -21.45 18.51
CA TRP A 414 11.82 -21.84 19.80
C TRP A 414 11.79 -23.35 20.01
N HIS A 415 11.43 -24.12 18.99
CA HIS A 415 11.46 -25.58 19.05
C HIS A 415 12.89 -26.11 19.25
N ALA A 416 13.87 -25.42 18.67
CA ALA A 416 15.30 -25.73 18.80
C ALA A 416 16.00 -25.03 19.99
N ARG A 417 15.28 -24.39 20.91
CA ARG A 417 15.83 -23.53 21.99
C ARG A 417 16.80 -24.27 22.96
N GLU A 418 16.70 -25.57 23.03
CA GLU A 418 17.69 -26.38 23.81
C GLU A 418 19.05 -26.42 23.13
N ARG A 419 19.13 -26.13 21.83
CA ARG A 419 20.37 -26.03 21.06
C ARG A 419 20.85 -24.59 21.01
N LEU A 420 22.18 -24.39 20.93
CA LEU A 420 22.80 -23.06 20.86
C LEU A 420 22.21 -22.21 19.71
N ILE A 421 22.06 -22.82 18.53
CA ILE A 421 21.51 -22.14 17.35
C ILE A 421 20.08 -21.58 17.56
N GLY A 422 19.22 -22.31 18.28
CA GLY A 422 17.87 -21.86 18.58
C GLY A 422 17.88 -20.66 19.52
N ARG A 423 18.70 -20.72 20.60
CA ARG A 423 18.82 -19.60 21.55
C ARG A 423 19.46 -18.37 20.92
N LEU A 424 20.61 -18.53 20.27
CA LEU A 424 21.29 -17.42 19.61
C LEU A 424 20.44 -16.82 18.49
N GLY A 425 19.69 -17.65 17.76
CA GLY A 425 18.77 -17.17 16.72
C GLY A 425 17.64 -16.32 17.29
N LEU A 426 17.00 -16.76 18.37
CA LEU A 426 15.95 -15.97 19.06
C LEU A 426 16.54 -14.68 19.64
N ALA A 427 17.70 -14.75 20.30
CA ALA A 427 18.36 -13.58 20.84
C ALA A 427 18.74 -12.57 19.74
N ALA A 428 19.29 -13.06 18.62
CA ALA A 428 19.65 -12.23 17.47
C ALA A 428 18.42 -11.55 16.83
N MET A 429 17.31 -12.28 16.64
CA MET A 429 16.07 -11.69 16.13
C MET A 429 15.57 -10.55 17.02
N ILE A 430 15.57 -10.76 18.35
CA ILE A 430 15.11 -9.74 19.32
C ILE A 430 16.08 -8.56 19.37
N ALA A 431 17.38 -8.82 19.45
CA ALA A 431 18.38 -7.76 19.52
C ALA A 431 18.39 -6.88 18.28
N VAL A 432 18.33 -7.48 17.07
CA VAL A 432 18.30 -6.71 15.83
C VAL A 432 16.98 -5.91 15.68
N THR A 433 15.84 -6.49 16.09
CA THR A 433 14.56 -5.77 16.09
C THR A 433 14.61 -4.58 17.03
N ALA A 434 15.15 -4.73 18.23
CA ALA A 434 15.26 -3.65 19.20
C ALA A 434 16.19 -2.53 18.72
N SER A 435 17.38 -2.90 18.21
CA SER A 435 18.35 -1.93 17.70
C SER A 435 17.81 -1.19 16.47
N TRP A 436 17.22 -1.92 15.51
CA TRP A 436 16.64 -1.31 14.30
C TRP A 436 15.40 -0.46 14.63
N GLY A 437 14.53 -0.96 15.54
CA GLY A 437 13.39 -0.18 16.03
C GLY A 437 13.80 1.13 16.73
N TRP A 438 14.94 1.13 17.45
CA TRP A 438 15.52 2.36 17.98
C TRP A 438 15.95 3.33 16.87
N CYS A 439 16.60 2.83 15.81
CA CYS A 439 16.98 3.66 14.66
C CYS A 439 15.75 4.31 14.02
N LEU A 440 14.70 3.53 13.73
CA LEU A 440 13.47 4.03 13.11
C LEU A 440 12.73 5.04 14.01
N LEU A 441 12.62 4.77 15.31
CA LEU A 441 12.02 5.73 16.26
C LEU A 441 12.85 7.00 16.42
N ASN A 442 14.16 6.94 16.12
CA ASN A 442 15.03 8.10 16.19
C ASN A 442 14.89 9.03 14.98
N GLU A 443 14.20 8.62 13.90
CA GLU A 443 13.80 9.51 12.80
C GLU A 443 12.75 10.54 13.26
N ASN A 444 11.93 10.19 14.28
CA ASN A 444 10.96 11.08 14.93
C ASN A 444 11.26 11.23 16.43
N PRO A 445 12.35 11.88 16.82
CA PRO A 445 12.84 11.86 18.20
C PRO A 445 11.94 12.60 19.19
N SER A 446 11.10 13.51 18.73
CA SER A 446 10.11 14.24 19.54
C SER A 446 8.86 13.43 19.86
N TRP A 447 8.51 12.46 18.99
CA TRP A 447 7.34 11.60 19.20
C TRP A 447 7.68 10.47 20.17
N LEU A 448 7.02 10.44 21.31
CA LEU A 448 7.24 9.46 22.38
C LEU A 448 8.74 9.21 22.67
N PRO A 449 9.52 10.22 23.10
CA PRO A 449 10.98 10.17 23.17
C PRO A 449 11.54 9.07 24.08
N TRP A 450 10.74 8.58 25.03
CA TRP A 450 11.07 7.46 25.91
C TRP A 450 10.94 6.10 25.24
N LEU A 451 10.06 5.97 24.22
CA LEU A 451 9.70 4.69 23.60
C LEU A 451 10.91 4.01 22.95
N ARG A 452 11.75 4.77 22.24
CA ARG A 452 12.97 4.24 21.60
C ARG A 452 13.91 3.57 22.59
N TRP A 453 14.03 4.14 23.79
CA TRP A 453 14.89 3.57 24.85
C TRP A 453 14.26 2.34 25.50
N VAL A 454 12.95 2.33 25.71
CA VAL A 454 12.22 1.14 26.20
C VAL A 454 12.37 -0.03 25.24
N VAL A 455 12.22 0.20 23.93
CA VAL A 455 12.42 -0.84 22.88
C VAL A 455 13.85 -1.32 22.89
N LEU A 456 14.84 -0.44 22.85
CA LEU A 456 16.25 -0.80 22.81
C LEU A 456 16.69 -1.57 24.06
N VAL A 457 16.54 -0.95 25.22
CA VAL A 457 17.02 -1.52 26.49
C VAL A 457 16.25 -2.79 26.87
N GLY A 458 14.91 -2.74 26.77
CA GLY A 458 14.07 -3.90 27.05
C GLY A 458 14.36 -5.07 26.12
N GLY A 459 14.55 -4.80 24.82
CA GLY A 459 14.90 -5.82 23.85
C GLY A 459 16.30 -6.41 24.07
N LEU A 460 17.32 -5.57 24.30
CA LEU A 460 18.69 -6.07 24.54
C LEU A 460 18.80 -6.86 25.84
N LEU A 461 18.15 -6.41 26.93
CA LEU A 461 18.09 -7.18 28.19
C LEU A 461 17.37 -8.52 27.98
N SER A 462 16.31 -8.54 27.19
CA SER A 462 15.60 -9.78 26.82
C SER A 462 16.48 -10.73 26.01
N ALA A 463 17.23 -10.22 25.04
CA ALA A 463 18.19 -11.01 24.27
C ALA A 463 19.31 -11.57 25.17
N ALA A 464 19.84 -10.77 26.09
CA ALA A 464 20.83 -11.21 27.09
C ALA A 464 20.27 -12.32 27.98
N ALA A 465 19.02 -12.18 28.46
CA ALA A 465 18.35 -13.20 29.28
C ALA A 465 18.22 -14.55 28.52
N ILE A 466 17.98 -14.53 27.21
CA ILE A 466 17.92 -15.74 26.38
C ILE A 466 19.30 -16.40 26.31
N VAL A 467 20.36 -15.61 26.16
CA VAL A 467 21.75 -16.13 26.10
C VAL A 467 22.15 -16.71 27.44
N VAL A 468 21.95 -15.98 28.56
CA VAL A 468 22.28 -16.43 29.93
C VAL A 468 21.46 -17.66 30.34
N GLY A 469 20.24 -17.83 29.83
CA GLY A 469 19.44 -19.05 30.02
C GLY A 469 20.05 -20.35 29.47
N SER A 470 21.28 -20.28 28.92
CA SER A 470 22.10 -21.45 28.59
C SER A 470 22.57 -22.21 29.85
N VAL A 471 22.64 -21.53 30.98
CA VAL A 471 22.96 -22.13 32.28
C VAL A 471 21.76 -22.94 32.77
N PRO A 472 21.91 -24.21 33.17
CA PRO A 472 20.80 -25.09 33.54
C PRO A 472 19.87 -24.55 34.61
N THR A 473 20.39 -23.83 35.59
CA THR A 473 19.64 -23.18 36.68
C THR A 473 18.78 -21.99 36.20
N LEU A 474 19.13 -21.40 35.06
CA LEU A 474 18.48 -20.19 34.49
C LEU A 474 17.61 -20.47 33.27
N ARG A 475 17.24 -21.74 32.99
CA ARG A 475 16.43 -22.13 31.80
C ARG A 475 15.12 -21.34 31.67
N LYS A 476 14.49 -20.94 32.78
CA LYS A 476 13.27 -20.09 32.77
C LYS A 476 13.55 -18.71 32.15
N ALA A 477 14.80 -18.22 32.22
CA ALA A 477 15.18 -16.93 31.63
C ALA A 477 15.00 -16.92 30.11
N VAL A 478 15.17 -18.07 29.43
CA VAL A 478 14.90 -18.17 27.97
C VAL A 478 13.42 -17.86 27.67
N THR A 479 12.49 -18.44 28.43
CA THR A 479 11.05 -18.22 28.21
C THR A 479 10.69 -16.78 28.52
N VAL A 480 11.14 -16.24 29.65
CA VAL A 480 10.89 -14.85 30.04
C VAL A 480 11.51 -13.89 29.01
N GLY A 481 12.75 -14.15 28.59
CA GLY A 481 13.45 -13.34 27.59
C GLY A 481 12.73 -13.34 26.23
N VAL A 482 12.21 -14.48 25.77
CA VAL A 482 11.46 -14.53 24.50
C VAL A 482 10.13 -13.79 24.62
N LEU A 483 9.38 -13.96 25.70
CA LEU A 483 8.11 -13.26 25.91
C LEU A 483 8.32 -11.74 26.03
N ALA A 484 9.24 -11.32 26.89
CA ALA A 484 9.57 -9.91 27.06
C ALA A 484 10.15 -9.29 25.78
N GLY A 485 11.09 -10.00 25.12
CA GLY A 485 11.69 -9.53 23.87
C GLY A 485 10.70 -9.43 22.72
N THR A 486 9.72 -10.34 22.64
CA THR A 486 8.63 -10.22 21.68
C THR A 486 7.77 -8.97 21.98
N LEU A 487 7.46 -8.75 23.26
CA LEU A 487 6.71 -7.57 23.68
C LEU A 487 7.46 -6.28 23.33
N PHE A 488 8.69 -6.11 23.79
CA PHE A 488 9.49 -4.91 23.51
C PHE A 488 9.79 -4.73 22.02
N GLY A 489 10.11 -5.81 21.28
CA GLY A 489 10.39 -5.75 19.86
C GLY A 489 9.18 -5.36 19.01
N LEU A 490 7.97 -5.73 19.43
CA LEU A 490 6.74 -5.37 18.71
C LEU A 490 6.15 -4.03 19.16
N THR A 491 6.60 -3.46 20.28
CA THR A 491 6.03 -2.22 20.82
C THR A 491 6.22 -1.04 19.85
N GLY A 492 7.42 -0.87 19.27
CA GLY A 492 7.72 0.24 18.35
C GLY A 492 6.85 0.21 17.10
N THR A 493 6.85 -0.92 16.39
CA THR A 493 6.03 -1.09 15.18
C THR A 493 4.53 -0.97 15.47
N THR A 494 4.05 -1.53 16.60
CA THR A 494 2.64 -1.44 16.99
C THR A 494 2.24 0.00 17.32
N ALA A 495 3.06 0.71 18.09
CA ALA A 495 2.79 2.10 18.41
C ALA A 495 2.74 2.99 17.15
N TYR A 496 3.67 2.75 16.22
CA TYR A 496 3.72 3.48 14.95
C TYR A 496 2.53 3.16 14.03
N ALA A 497 2.13 1.88 13.96
CA ALA A 497 0.93 1.46 13.26
C ALA A 497 -0.35 2.08 13.86
N LEU A 498 -0.46 2.10 15.19
CA LEU A 498 -1.60 2.75 15.86
C LEU A 498 -1.60 4.27 15.62
N ALA A 499 -0.45 4.93 15.69
CA ALA A 499 -0.35 6.36 15.37
C ALA A 499 -0.81 6.64 13.93
N THR A 500 -0.44 5.77 12.97
CA THR A 500 -0.92 5.85 11.59
C THR A 500 -2.45 5.79 11.51
N THR A 501 -3.13 4.98 12.34
CA THR A 501 -4.60 4.89 12.29
C THR A 501 -5.33 6.08 12.91
N THR A 502 -4.64 6.95 13.64
CA THR A 502 -5.23 8.10 14.35
C THR A 502 -4.99 9.44 13.65
N VAL A 503 -4.37 9.42 12.47
CA VAL A 503 -4.07 10.62 11.67
C VAL A 503 -4.79 10.51 10.33
N ALA A 504 -5.27 11.64 9.81
CA ALA A 504 -5.83 11.72 8.47
C ALA A 504 -4.72 11.60 7.42
N HIS A 505 -4.96 10.78 6.41
CA HIS A 505 -4.07 10.58 5.27
C HIS A 505 -4.82 10.95 3.99
N SER A 506 -4.18 11.70 3.09
CA SER A 506 -4.80 12.12 1.82
C SER A 506 -3.78 12.17 0.69
N GLY A 507 -4.29 12.24 -0.54
CA GLY A 507 -3.47 12.37 -1.75
C GLY A 507 -2.96 11.04 -2.30
N SER A 508 -2.10 11.12 -3.31
CA SER A 508 -1.62 9.95 -4.06
C SER A 508 -0.45 9.23 -3.39
N ILE A 509 0.24 9.87 -2.44
CA ILE A 509 1.44 9.34 -1.77
C ILE A 509 1.30 9.55 -0.25
N PRO A 510 0.39 8.80 0.39
CA PRO A 510 0.26 8.85 1.85
C PRO A 510 1.48 8.22 2.51
N SER A 511 1.84 8.69 3.72
CA SER A 511 2.93 8.19 4.55
C SER A 511 2.42 7.70 5.90
N VAL A 512 3.18 6.79 6.53
CA VAL A 512 2.85 6.24 7.87
C VAL A 512 3.29 7.15 9.00
N GLY A 513 2.75 6.95 10.17
CA GLY A 513 3.23 7.49 11.44
C GLY A 513 2.37 8.60 12.02
N PRO A 514 2.83 9.24 13.11
CA PRO A 514 2.14 10.33 13.75
C PRO A 514 2.11 11.60 12.88
N ALA A 515 1.25 12.54 13.19
CA ALA A 515 1.17 13.82 12.50
C ALA A 515 2.56 14.51 12.45
N GLY A 516 2.92 15.01 11.26
CA GLY A 516 4.22 15.66 11.02
C GLY A 516 5.40 14.73 10.79
N SER A 517 5.19 13.40 10.74
CA SER A 517 6.25 12.42 10.51
C SER A 517 6.57 12.16 9.03
N GLY A 518 5.97 12.89 8.11
CA GLY A 518 6.23 12.73 6.68
C GLY A 518 7.73 12.83 6.40
N SER A 519 8.31 11.76 5.88
CA SER A 519 9.68 11.74 5.37
C SER A 519 9.84 12.87 4.35
N GLY A 520 10.87 13.67 4.45
CA GLY A 520 11.14 14.91 3.72
C GLY A 520 11.18 14.85 2.18
N GLY A 521 10.48 13.86 1.57
CA GLY A 521 10.29 13.76 0.13
C GLY A 521 9.06 14.47 -0.42
N ALA A 522 8.12 14.91 0.42
CA ALA A 522 6.88 15.58 0.01
C ALA A 522 6.84 17.09 0.28
N ALA A 523 7.92 17.69 0.79
CA ALA A 523 8.03 19.14 0.95
C ALA A 523 8.44 19.80 -0.36
N GLY A 524 7.57 19.76 -1.38
CA GLY A 524 7.91 20.36 -2.67
C GLY A 524 6.75 20.59 -3.61
N PHE A 525 5.50 20.45 -3.16
CA PHE A 525 4.37 20.93 -3.95
C PHE A 525 3.80 22.20 -3.32
N PRO A 526 3.88 23.38 -4.01
CA PRO A 526 3.30 24.62 -3.53
C PRO A 526 1.79 24.55 -3.73
N GLY A 527 1.09 24.27 -2.65
CA GLY A 527 -0.37 24.23 -2.65
C GLY A 527 -0.92 24.09 -1.24
N GLY A 528 -0.70 25.09 -0.36
CA GLY A 528 -1.28 25.10 0.96
C GLY A 528 -0.64 26.16 1.84
N GLY A 529 -1.15 27.37 1.78
CA GLY A 529 -0.67 28.52 2.55
C GLY A 529 -0.95 28.44 4.04
N GLY A 530 -0.07 29.02 4.82
CA GLY A 530 -0.35 29.76 6.05
C GLY A 530 -0.23 29.00 7.35
N GLY A 531 0.85 29.29 8.09
CA GLY A 531 0.93 29.00 9.52
C GLY A 531 2.32 29.26 10.09
N GLY A 532 2.50 30.47 10.62
CA GLY A 532 3.52 31.07 11.41
C GLY A 532 4.68 30.24 11.96
N GLN A 533 5.87 30.69 11.67
CA GLN A 533 7.11 30.27 12.27
C GLN A 533 7.46 31.26 13.41
N PRO A 534 7.81 30.85 14.62
CA PRO A 534 8.55 31.68 15.56
C PRO A 534 10.05 31.48 15.34
N GLY A 535 10.78 32.58 15.19
CA GLY A 535 12.21 32.62 15.04
C GLY A 535 12.98 32.13 16.26
N GLY A 536 14.16 31.59 15.99
CA GLY A 536 15.12 31.16 17.01
C GLY A 536 16.54 31.39 16.52
N ALA A 537 17.25 32.11 17.34
CA ALA A 537 18.52 32.76 17.34
C ALA A 537 19.73 32.02 16.79
N GLY A 538 20.69 32.83 16.30
CA GLY A 538 21.99 32.43 15.81
C GLY A 538 22.97 31.95 16.87
N GLY A 539 24.08 31.40 16.42
CA GLY A 539 25.28 31.10 17.13
C GLY A 539 26.44 30.82 16.18
N PRO A 540 27.69 31.07 16.58
CA PRO A 540 28.73 31.60 15.71
C PRO A 540 29.71 30.55 15.16
N GLY A 541 30.51 31.02 14.20
CA GLY A 541 31.47 30.33 13.40
C GLY A 541 32.70 29.73 14.10
N GLY A 542 33.46 28.99 13.33
CA GLY A 542 34.77 28.43 13.66
C GLY A 542 35.50 28.03 12.41
N SER A 543 36.53 28.81 12.07
CA SER A 543 37.49 28.55 11.03
C SER A 543 38.56 27.55 11.46
N ALA A 544 39.13 26.78 10.51
CA ALA A 544 40.53 26.35 10.39
C ALA A 544 40.61 25.43 9.16
N ASP A 545 41.31 25.79 8.11
CA ASP A 545 42.72 25.86 7.79
C ASP A 545 43.39 24.51 7.56
N GLY A 546 44.06 24.32 6.42
CA GLY A 546 45.07 23.28 6.27
C GLY A 546 45.17 22.63 4.89
N SER A 547 45.77 23.32 3.88
CA SER A 547 46.94 22.89 3.05
C SER A 547 46.90 21.64 2.17
N GLN A 548 47.03 21.84 0.85
CA GLN A 548 48.15 21.48 -0.05
C GLN A 548 48.30 20.03 -0.48
N ASP A 549 48.35 19.69 -1.73
CA ASP A 549 49.26 19.70 -2.90
C ASP A 549 48.63 18.82 -3.98
N GLY A 550 48.68 18.95 -5.24
CA GLY A 550 49.60 19.45 -6.19
C GLY A 550 49.39 18.77 -7.55
N ALA A 551 49.65 19.52 -8.61
CA ALA A 551 50.06 19.11 -9.96
C ALA A 551 48.99 18.55 -10.94
N ASP A 552 48.71 19.23 -11.97
CA ASP A 552 49.33 19.55 -13.28
C ASP A 552 48.51 19.01 -14.47
N GLY A 553 48.31 19.81 -15.50
CA GLY A 553 47.82 19.32 -16.79
C GLY A 553 46.89 20.25 -17.59
N THR A 554 47.38 21.40 -18.00
CA THR A 554 47.17 22.16 -19.28
C THR A 554 46.06 21.68 -20.26
N GLN A 555 45.10 22.55 -20.69
CA GLN A 555 45.12 23.27 -21.98
C GLN A 555 43.88 24.16 -22.20
N GLN A 556 44.18 25.43 -22.41
CA GLN A 556 43.79 26.44 -23.37
C GLN A 556 42.36 26.53 -23.91
N GLY A 557 41.82 27.61 -23.71
CA GLY A 557 40.96 28.69 -23.92
C GLY A 557 40.32 28.87 -25.33
N PRO A 558 39.75 30.01 -25.78
CA PRO A 558 39.59 31.33 -25.16
C PRO A 558 38.12 31.86 -25.27
N GLY A 559 37.61 32.73 -24.47
CA GLY A 559 37.68 34.15 -24.57
C GLY A 559 36.33 34.85 -24.84
N SER A 560 36.13 35.92 -24.11
CA SER A 560 35.27 37.10 -24.26
C SER A 560 33.99 37.06 -23.42
N GLY A 561 33.72 37.90 -22.43
CA GLY A 561 33.97 39.32 -22.33
C GLY A 561 32.61 39.98 -22.10
N GLY A 562 32.40 40.61 -20.94
CA GLY A 562 31.21 41.42 -20.74
C GLY A 562 30.81 41.61 -19.27
N GLN A 563 31.38 42.65 -18.66
CA GLN A 563 31.09 43.14 -17.32
C GLN A 563 29.96 44.18 -17.37
N PRO A 564 28.99 44.23 -16.47
CA PRO A 564 28.06 45.35 -16.38
C PRO A 564 28.54 46.40 -15.36
N PRO A 565 28.13 47.67 -15.49
CA PRO A 565 28.62 48.76 -14.70
C PRO A 565 27.83 48.99 -13.41
N THR A 566 28.57 49.44 -12.41
CA THR A 566 28.12 49.98 -11.12
C THR A 566 27.43 51.33 -11.28
N GLY A 567 26.30 51.52 -10.59
CA GLY A 567 25.64 52.81 -10.43
C GLY A 567 25.17 53.00 -9.00
N SER A 568 25.65 54.07 -8.39
CA SER A 568 25.48 54.48 -7.00
C SER A 568 24.07 55.02 -6.70
N ALA A 569 23.64 54.87 -5.45
CA ALA A 569 22.47 55.50 -4.87
C ALA A 569 22.72 56.97 -4.46
N PRO A 570 21.69 57.79 -4.29
CA PRO A 570 21.69 58.81 -3.28
C PRO A 570 20.53 58.69 -2.27
N ASP A 571 20.90 59.20 -1.08
CA ASP A 571 20.15 59.35 0.16
C ASP A 571 18.86 60.19 0.12
N GLY A 572 17.98 59.92 1.05
CA GLY A 572 17.25 60.97 1.81
C GLY A 572 15.74 60.97 1.63
N THR A 573 14.95 60.58 2.58
CA THR A 573 14.22 61.49 3.51
C THR A 573 13.08 60.74 4.23
N THR A 574 13.00 61.07 5.50
CA THR A 574 12.03 60.78 6.54
C THR A 574 10.56 61.14 6.18
N GLY A 575 9.61 60.30 6.57
CA GLY A 575 8.17 60.62 6.55
C GLY A 575 7.34 59.71 7.48
N GLU A 576 6.64 60.30 8.37
CA GLU A 576 5.89 59.85 9.51
C GLU A 576 4.83 58.76 9.27
N VAL A 577 4.60 57.99 10.34
CA VAL A 577 3.53 57.01 10.53
C VAL A 577 2.28 57.70 11.07
N PRO A 578 1.06 57.41 10.63
CA PRO A 578 -0.15 57.69 11.39
C PRO A 578 -0.73 56.40 11.99
N THR A 579 -1.04 56.56 13.29
CA THR A 579 -1.74 55.65 14.21
C THR A 579 -3.18 55.36 13.82
N MET A 580 -3.62 54.13 14.11
CA MET A 580 -5.03 53.68 14.09
C MET A 580 -5.80 54.19 15.31
N PRO A 581 -7.14 54.26 15.24
CA PRO A 581 -8.00 54.24 16.41
C PRO A 581 -8.70 52.89 16.62
N ASP A 582 -8.73 52.47 17.88
CA ASP A 582 -9.56 51.42 18.45
C ASP A 582 -11.06 51.69 18.27
N GLY A 583 -11.81 50.63 18.03
CA GLY A 583 -13.25 50.64 18.04
C GLY A 583 -13.86 49.31 18.49
N SER A 584 -14.09 49.21 19.80
CA SER A 584 -14.90 48.17 20.44
C SER A 584 -16.39 48.37 20.13
N GLY A 585 -17.09 47.30 19.78
CA GLY A 585 -18.55 47.29 19.65
C GLY A 585 -19.10 45.87 19.78
N SER A 586 -19.56 45.56 20.99
CA SER A 586 -20.39 44.40 21.32
C SER A 586 -21.81 44.54 20.70
N GLY A 587 -22.34 43.48 20.15
CA GLY A 587 -23.73 43.37 19.74
C GLY A 587 -24.24 41.95 19.79
N ASP A 588 -25.03 41.70 20.81
CA ASP A 588 -25.85 40.52 21.09
C ASP A 588 -26.94 40.37 20.00
N ALA A 589 -27.16 39.14 19.51
CA ALA A 589 -28.47 38.73 18.95
C ALA A 589 -28.62 37.22 18.89
N THR A 590 -29.53 36.75 19.63
CA THR A 590 -30.31 35.56 19.88
C THR A 590 -30.45 34.55 18.72
N SER A 591 -30.36 33.30 19.17
CA SER A 591 -30.69 31.97 18.60
C SER A 591 -32.04 31.86 17.85
N GLU A 592 -32.05 31.03 16.80
CA GLU A 592 -33.17 30.10 16.53
C GLU A 592 -32.71 28.85 15.77
N ASP A 593 -33.36 27.73 16.08
CA ASP A 593 -33.10 26.33 15.78
C ASP A 593 -33.00 25.97 14.29
N GLY A 594 -32.04 25.06 13.95
CA GLY A 594 -31.99 24.32 12.71
C GLY A 594 -31.05 23.12 12.80
N ALA A 595 -31.60 21.91 12.61
CA ALA A 595 -31.01 20.60 12.74
C ALA A 595 -29.66 20.39 12.03
N PRO A 596 -28.77 19.48 12.55
CA PRO A 596 -27.43 19.29 12.01
C PRO A 596 -27.45 18.33 10.82
N THR A 597 -27.18 18.87 9.64
CA THR A 597 -26.70 18.08 8.50
C THR A 597 -25.19 17.91 8.68
N GLY A 598 -24.75 16.67 8.88
CA GLY A 598 -23.35 16.30 9.05
C GLY A 598 -22.50 16.64 7.83
N GLY A 599 -21.75 17.74 7.90
CA GLY A 599 -20.67 18.08 7.01
C GLY A 599 -19.34 17.77 7.70
N GLY A 600 -18.68 16.66 7.31
CA GLY A 600 -17.34 16.32 7.76
C GLY A 600 -16.31 17.28 7.19
N THR A 601 -15.77 18.18 8.02
CA THR A 601 -14.56 18.94 7.69
C THR A 601 -13.35 18.06 7.91
N GLY A 602 -12.69 17.62 6.83
CA GLY A 602 -11.44 16.86 6.95
C GLY A 602 -10.65 16.83 5.63
N GLY A 603 -9.48 17.43 5.64
CA GLY A 603 -8.39 17.20 4.69
C GLY A 603 -8.13 18.35 3.73
N GLY A 604 -7.00 19.04 3.91
CA GLY A 604 -6.55 20.23 3.19
C GLY A 604 -6.25 20.05 1.70
N GLY A 605 -7.29 19.94 0.89
CA GLY A 605 -7.33 20.38 -0.49
C GLY A 605 -8.09 21.70 -0.52
N ALA A 606 -7.69 22.63 -1.37
CA ALA A 606 -8.45 23.86 -1.58
C ALA A 606 -9.88 23.48 -1.98
N THR A 607 -10.82 23.67 -1.06
CA THR A 607 -12.25 23.37 -1.28
C THR A 607 -12.72 24.19 -2.46
N THR A 608 -13.36 23.53 -3.41
CA THR A 608 -14.02 24.21 -4.53
C THR A 608 -14.99 25.25 -3.96
N SER A 609 -14.92 26.47 -4.46
CA SER A 609 -15.79 27.54 -3.95
C SER A 609 -17.25 27.17 -4.16
N SER A 610 -18.09 27.55 -3.21
CA SER A 610 -19.54 27.28 -3.31
C SER A 610 -20.19 27.87 -4.58
N ALA A 611 -19.60 28.94 -5.12
CA ALA A 611 -20.03 29.55 -6.39
C ALA A 611 -19.71 28.62 -7.58
N LEU A 612 -18.51 28.07 -7.64
CA LEU A 612 -18.14 27.13 -8.71
C LEU A 612 -18.91 25.81 -8.59
N THR A 613 -19.06 25.27 -7.38
CA THR A 613 -19.91 24.08 -7.15
C THR A 613 -21.32 24.26 -7.65
N LYS A 614 -21.97 25.40 -7.35
CA LYS A 614 -23.32 25.69 -7.81
C LYS A 614 -23.41 25.86 -9.32
N LEU A 615 -22.41 26.50 -9.93
CA LEU A 615 -22.34 26.68 -11.39
C LEU A 615 -22.25 25.31 -12.09
N LEU A 616 -21.34 24.45 -11.69
CA LEU A 616 -21.15 23.16 -12.33
C LEU A 616 -22.32 22.20 -12.06
N ALA A 617 -22.90 22.22 -10.85
CA ALA A 617 -24.07 21.41 -10.50
C ALA A 617 -25.33 21.79 -11.26
N ALA A 618 -25.40 23.01 -11.80
CA ALA A 618 -26.52 23.49 -12.62
C ALA A 618 -26.35 23.19 -14.12
N SER A 619 -25.25 22.58 -14.53
CA SER A 619 -25.02 22.26 -15.95
C SER A 619 -25.75 20.96 -16.33
N ASP A 620 -26.51 20.99 -17.42
CA ASP A 620 -27.17 19.81 -18.02
C ASP A 620 -26.29 19.10 -19.07
N ALA A 621 -25.07 19.59 -19.32
CA ALA A 621 -24.15 18.99 -20.28
C ALA A 621 -23.69 17.60 -19.83
N LYS A 622 -23.31 16.75 -20.78
CA LYS A 622 -22.78 15.40 -20.53
C LYS A 622 -21.59 15.43 -19.55
N TRP A 623 -20.69 16.39 -19.73
CA TRP A 623 -19.67 16.79 -18.77
C TRP A 623 -19.94 18.21 -18.31
N SER A 624 -20.20 18.43 -17.03
CA SER A 624 -20.42 19.76 -16.49
C SER A 624 -19.22 20.68 -16.72
N ALA A 625 -18.02 20.11 -16.69
CA ALA A 625 -16.79 20.82 -16.99
C ALA A 625 -15.72 19.88 -17.59
N ALA A 626 -14.72 20.52 -18.23
CA ALA A 626 -13.45 19.91 -18.58
C ALA A 626 -12.32 20.64 -17.84
N VAL A 627 -11.32 19.91 -17.39
CA VAL A 627 -10.17 20.46 -16.66
C VAL A 627 -8.92 19.63 -16.95
N ASN A 628 -7.75 20.26 -16.93
CA ASN A 628 -6.50 19.56 -17.14
C ASN A 628 -6.12 18.68 -15.91
N GLY A 629 -5.91 17.39 -16.17
CA GLY A 629 -5.41 16.40 -15.21
C GLY A 629 -6.50 15.76 -14.32
N SER A 630 -6.32 14.48 -14.07
CA SER A 630 -7.25 13.64 -13.30
C SER A 630 -7.44 14.06 -11.84
N GLN A 631 -6.43 14.63 -11.19
CA GLN A 631 -6.57 15.08 -9.79
C GLN A 631 -7.55 16.24 -9.66
N SER A 632 -7.44 17.21 -10.58
CA SER A 632 -8.35 18.38 -10.61
C SER A 632 -9.79 17.97 -10.97
N ALA A 633 -9.93 17.05 -11.94
CA ALA A 633 -11.23 16.52 -12.33
C ALA A 633 -11.89 15.77 -11.16
N ALA A 634 -11.16 14.85 -10.54
CA ALA A 634 -11.64 14.06 -9.41
C ALA A 634 -12.12 14.93 -8.23
N GLN A 635 -11.40 16.01 -7.92
CA GLN A 635 -11.81 16.92 -6.85
C GLN A 635 -13.11 17.64 -7.21
N LEU A 636 -13.22 18.13 -8.45
CA LEU A 636 -14.44 18.79 -8.91
C LEU A 636 -15.64 17.83 -8.91
N GLU A 637 -15.46 16.58 -9.36
CA GLU A 637 -16.52 15.57 -9.35
C GLU A 637 -17.03 15.28 -7.94
N LEU A 638 -16.11 15.06 -6.99
CA LEU A 638 -16.48 14.80 -5.60
C LEU A 638 -17.22 15.97 -4.95
N ASP A 639 -16.85 17.22 -5.31
CA ASP A 639 -17.43 18.43 -4.75
C ASP A 639 -18.77 18.82 -5.41
N THR A 640 -18.98 18.43 -6.68
CA THR A 640 -20.16 18.86 -7.47
C THR A 640 -21.17 17.74 -7.72
N ASP A 641 -20.76 16.49 -7.53
CA ASP A 641 -21.54 15.29 -7.88
C ASP A 641 -21.92 15.20 -9.38
N THR A 642 -21.10 15.81 -10.27
CA THR A 642 -21.29 15.81 -11.73
C THR A 642 -20.13 15.14 -12.44
N ALA A 643 -20.28 14.75 -13.71
CA ALA A 643 -19.19 14.24 -14.51
C ALA A 643 -18.27 15.38 -14.94
N VAL A 644 -16.95 15.22 -14.77
CA VAL A 644 -15.94 16.21 -15.17
C VAL A 644 -14.89 15.52 -16.05
N MET A 645 -14.65 16.06 -17.25
CA MET A 645 -13.69 15.53 -18.20
C MET A 645 -12.25 15.82 -17.75
N ALA A 646 -11.45 14.78 -17.59
CA ALA A 646 -10.03 14.86 -17.16
C ALA A 646 -9.09 14.90 -18.36
N ILE A 647 -8.84 16.07 -18.94
CA ILE A 647 -7.95 16.23 -20.08
C ILE A 647 -6.51 15.83 -19.71
N GLY A 648 -5.90 14.94 -20.50
CA GLY A 648 -4.55 14.46 -20.26
C GLY A 648 -4.43 13.41 -19.15
N GLY A 649 -5.55 12.96 -18.59
CA GLY A 649 -5.58 11.86 -17.63
C GLY A 649 -4.66 12.04 -16.42
N TRP A 650 -4.12 10.91 -15.93
CA TRP A 650 -3.15 10.87 -14.81
C TRP A 650 -1.71 11.03 -15.28
N SER A 651 -1.37 10.47 -16.44
CA SER A 651 0.00 10.26 -16.93
C SER A 651 0.37 11.18 -18.09
N SER A 652 -0.33 12.28 -18.28
CA SER A 652 -0.26 13.14 -19.49
C SER A 652 -0.68 12.36 -20.74
N ASP A 653 -1.75 11.60 -20.60
CA ASP A 653 -2.34 10.80 -21.67
C ASP A 653 -2.73 11.69 -22.86
N PRO A 654 -2.59 11.23 -24.13
CA PRO A 654 -2.87 12.04 -25.30
C PRO A 654 -4.38 12.13 -25.61
N ALA A 655 -5.23 12.27 -24.59
CA ALA A 655 -6.69 12.30 -24.72
C ALA A 655 -7.31 13.47 -23.94
N PRO A 656 -8.35 14.09 -24.52
CA PRO A 656 -8.82 13.96 -25.90
C PRO A 656 -7.86 14.65 -26.88
N THR A 657 -7.98 14.36 -28.19
CA THR A 657 -7.41 15.20 -29.22
C THR A 657 -8.13 16.55 -29.27
N LEU A 658 -7.49 17.60 -29.77
CA LEU A 658 -8.13 18.91 -29.94
C LEU A 658 -9.39 18.81 -30.82
N ALA A 659 -9.35 18.01 -31.88
CA ALA A 659 -10.50 17.83 -32.80
C ALA A 659 -11.69 17.16 -32.11
N GLU A 660 -11.47 16.13 -31.29
CA GLU A 660 -12.54 15.50 -30.48
C GLU A 660 -13.12 16.47 -29.48
N PHE A 661 -12.27 17.23 -28.79
CA PHE A 661 -12.73 18.24 -27.83
C PHE A 661 -13.60 19.28 -28.50
N GLN A 662 -13.17 19.82 -29.65
CA GLN A 662 -13.96 20.77 -30.45
C GLN A 662 -15.30 20.19 -30.90
N ALA A 663 -15.35 18.94 -31.33
CA ALA A 663 -16.56 18.27 -31.72
C ALA A 663 -17.56 18.12 -30.55
N TRP A 664 -17.09 17.77 -29.35
CA TRP A 664 -17.97 17.69 -28.17
C TRP A 664 -18.44 19.06 -27.68
N VAL A 665 -17.61 20.09 -27.79
CA VAL A 665 -18.04 21.47 -27.51
C VAL A 665 -19.13 21.91 -28.52
N ALA A 666 -18.95 21.66 -29.81
CA ALA A 666 -19.92 21.95 -30.84
C ALA A 666 -21.23 21.16 -30.67
N ALA A 667 -21.19 19.98 -30.09
CA ALA A 667 -22.36 19.17 -29.75
C ALA A 667 -23.07 19.64 -28.46
N GLY A 668 -22.47 20.53 -27.68
CA GLY A 668 -22.98 20.97 -26.38
C GLY A 668 -22.74 19.95 -25.25
N ASP A 669 -21.86 18.98 -25.47
CA ASP A 669 -21.56 17.92 -24.51
C ASP A 669 -20.72 18.41 -23.32
N ILE A 670 -20.02 19.55 -23.42
CA ILE A 670 -19.16 20.11 -22.38
C ILE A 670 -19.69 21.50 -22.01
N GLY A 671 -20.08 21.70 -20.75
CA GLY A 671 -20.62 22.95 -20.26
C GLY A 671 -19.56 24.02 -20.06
N TYR A 672 -18.53 23.73 -19.31
CA TYR A 672 -17.49 24.70 -18.92
C TYR A 672 -16.08 24.13 -19.12
N TYR A 673 -15.13 25.03 -19.35
CA TYR A 673 -13.70 24.72 -19.17
C TYR A 673 -13.19 25.47 -17.95
N VAL A 674 -12.63 24.73 -16.97
CA VAL A 674 -12.05 25.29 -15.75
C VAL A 674 -10.53 25.27 -15.86
N SER A 675 -9.91 26.43 -15.96
CA SER A 675 -8.46 26.56 -16.00
C SER A 675 -7.88 26.23 -14.61
N SER A 676 -6.96 25.28 -14.57
CA SER A 676 -6.09 25.07 -13.40
C SER A 676 -5.19 26.28 -13.34
N GLY A 677 -5.40 27.17 -12.36
CA GLY A 677 -4.57 28.38 -12.15
C GLY A 677 -3.09 28.01 -12.11
N SER A 678 -2.21 28.93 -12.45
CA SER A 678 -0.75 28.81 -12.55
C SER A 678 0.00 28.31 -11.29
N GLY A 679 -0.70 27.78 -10.28
CA GLY A 679 -0.18 27.20 -9.03
C GLY A 679 -0.43 25.71 -8.85
N GLY A 680 -1.12 25.04 -9.76
CA GLY A 680 -1.44 23.61 -9.66
C GLY A 680 -0.52 22.75 -10.54
N GLY A 681 0.79 22.76 -10.27
CA GLY A 681 1.73 21.88 -10.89
C GLY A 681 1.50 20.42 -10.42
N GLY A 682 0.58 19.71 -11.10
CA GLY A 682 0.69 18.27 -11.17
C GLY A 682 2.02 17.94 -11.85
N THR A 683 2.75 16.95 -11.37
CA THR A 683 4.06 16.50 -11.88
C THR A 683 4.01 15.82 -13.27
N GLY A 684 2.95 16.01 -14.04
CA GLY A 684 2.90 15.75 -15.45
C GLY A 684 3.07 17.06 -16.18
N GLY A 685 4.16 17.27 -16.89
CA GLY A 685 4.25 18.30 -17.94
C GLY A 685 3.00 18.09 -18.81
N GLY A 686 2.19 19.17 -18.97
CA GLY A 686 0.96 19.08 -19.70
C GLY A 686 1.20 18.41 -21.05
N SER A 687 0.34 17.44 -21.41
CA SER A 687 0.43 16.85 -22.74
C SER A 687 0.36 17.97 -23.75
N SER A 688 1.03 17.84 -24.88
CA SER A 688 0.90 18.81 -25.98
C SER A 688 -0.57 19.06 -26.32
N THR A 689 -1.43 18.06 -26.12
CA THR A 689 -2.87 18.11 -26.35
C THR A 689 -3.59 18.98 -25.32
N ALA A 690 -3.27 18.85 -24.03
CA ALA A 690 -3.88 19.66 -22.97
C ALA A 690 -3.53 21.15 -23.14
N SER A 691 -2.29 21.45 -23.52
CA SER A 691 -1.87 22.82 -23.83
C SER A 691 -2.60 23.38 -25.04
N ALA A 692 -2.72 22.58 -26.13
CA ALA A 692 -3.41 22.98 -27.35
C ALA A 692 -4.92 23.25 -27.09
N ILE A 693 -5.57 22.44 -26.27
CA ILE A 693 -6.97 22.65 -25.88
C ILE A 693 -7.10 23.94 -25.05
N GLN A 694 -6.24 24.16 -24.09
CA GLN A 694 -6.26 25.37 -23.26
C GLN A 694 -6.05 26.63 -24.10
N GLU A 695 -5.09 26.63 -25.03
CA GLU A 695 -4.86 27.73 -25.96
C GLU A 695 -6.06 28.00 -26.87
N TRP A 696 -6.68 26.94 -27.41
CA TRP A 696 -7.84 27.05 -28.23
C TRP A 696 -9.05 27.64 -27.47
N VAL A 697 -9.31 27.15 -26.24
CA VAL A 697 -10.38 27.69 -25.40
C VAL A 697 -10.16 29.16 -25.09
N ALA A 698 -8.94 29.53 -24.69
CA ALA A 698 -8.62 30.93 -24.37
C ALA A 698 -8.73 31.89 -25.58
N ALA A 699 -8.56 31.35 -26.81
CA ALA A 699 -8.69 32.13 -28.03
C ALA A 699 -10.12 32.35 -28.51
N HIS A 700 -11.07 31.47 -28.08
CA HIS A 700 -12.45 31.45 -28.63
C HIS A 700 -13.53 31.76 -27.59
N TYR A 701 -13.23 31.79 -26.31
CA TYR A 701 -14.20 31.97 -25.23
C TYR A 701 -13.74 33.03 -24.23
N GLU A 702 -14.73 33.73 -23.63
CA GLU A 702 -14.46 34.80 -22.67
C GLU A 702 -14.15 34.21 -21.27
N ALA A 703 -13.08 34.69 -20.66
CA ALA A 703 -12.67 34.25 -19.34
C ALA A 703 -13.49 34.93 -18.24
N THR A 704 -14.10 34.17 -17.37
CA THR A 704 -14.83 34.66 -16.19
C THR A 704 -14.20 34.13 -14.92
N SER A 705 -14.08 34.94 -13.88
CA SER A 705 -13.58 34.48 -12.58
C SER A 705 -14.72 34.00 -11.68
N VAL A 706 -14.73 32.71 -11.33
CA VAL A 706 -15.72 32.10 -10.44
C VAL A 706 -15.01 31.46 -9.25
N GLY A 707 -15.18 32.02 -8.06
CA GLY A 707 -14.59 31.51 -6.85
C GLY A 707 -13.05 31.46 -6.87
N GLY A 708 -12.43 32.39 -7.57
CA GLY A 708 -10.97 32.48 -7.68
C GLY A 708 -10.36 31.57 -8.74
N ARG A 709 -11.18 30.85 -9.54
CA ARG A 709 -10.73 30.09 -10.71
C ARG A 709 -11.21 30.76 -12.00
N THR A 710 -10.40 30.66 -13.05
CA THR A 710 -10.79 31.10 -14.40
C THR A 710 -11.66 30.01 -15.03
N VAL A 711 -12.86 30.39 -15.44
CA VAL A 711 -13.86 29.51 -16.06
C VAL A 711 -14.28 30.12 -17.41
N TYR A 712 -14.42 29.28 -18.41
CA TYR A 712 -14.92 29.61 -19.73
C TYR A 712 -16.23 28.89 -19.95
N ASP A 713 -17.28 29.62 -20.33
CA ASP A 713 -18.58 29.07 -20.71
C ASP A 713 -18.50 28.60 -22.17
N LEU A 714 -18.54 27.28 -22.38
CA LEU A 714 -18.43 26.70 -23.72
C LEU A 714 -19.77 26.61 -24.45
N SER A 715 -20.88 26.95 -23.79
CA SER A 715 -22.20 27.05 -24.40
C SER A 715 -22.42 28.40 -25.09
N ALA A 716 -21.65 29.43 -24.72
CA ALA A 716 -21.73 30.78 -25.32
C ALA A 716 -20.99 30.77 -26.65
N THR A 717 -21.69 30.74 -27.76
CA THR A 717 -21.11 31.02 -29.10
C THR A 717 -20.73 32.49 -29.17
N THR A 718 -19.46 32.83 -29.32
CA THR A 718 -19.00 34.19 -29.63
C THR A 718 -19.30 34.57 -31.07
#